data_fdf4fb3cb3e444dbf78515652ac53cf6
#
_entry.id   fdf4fb3cb3e444dbf78515652ac53cf6
#
_cell.length_a   1.000
_cell.length_b   1.000
_cell.length_c   1.000
_cell.angle_alpha   90.00
_cell.angle_beta   90.00
_cell.angle_gamma   90.00
#
_symmetry.space_group_name_H-M   'P 1'
#
loop_
_entity.id
_entity.type
_entity.pdbx_description
1 polymer ?
#
loop_
_entity_poly.entity_id
_entity_poly.type
_entity_poly.pdbx_seq_one_letter_code
_entity_poly.pdbx_strand_id
1 'polypeptide(L)'
;MKDENLPKGRVWPLGATCHDGGVNFALFSSGARSVTLCVFDTEGRETHRYAMNGPVNNVWHGFLPDAGTGLIYGYRVDGPYDPSRGLRYNPARLLLDPYARRLQGQFQWHESHLDRPDTQMDDNAAYMPKAVVTGVHEFDWEGDRRPNIPMCESVIYEVHVKGFTKAHPDVPAELRGTYEGMASPAAIAHLKRLGVTAVELLPVQESISEGTLIEMGLCNYWGYNTLAFFAPDRRFARQDPVNEFRHMVKELHRQGIEVILDVVYNHTPEGDQRGPTLSWRGLDNQAYYHLSRQDPAYYANYTGTGNSVNASNYVALQMIMDSLRYWVQEMHVDGFRFDLASVLGRVALPNSNDPGRFDRYAPFFQAVRQDPAMAGIKLIAEPWDTAGGGYQLGAYLPGWSEWNDRFRDTMRCFWLQPHKNRGAFASQISGASEQFHHDGRCPQSSINFITSHDGFTLNDLVSYNQKHNEPNGEDNRDGHNDNHSWNAGAEGPTDDPDINRTRARLKRVLLASLLLSQGTPMLTAGDEMSRTQQGNNNAYNQDNAISWLDWKSADEDLIGFTAHLIHLRKKHPQLHLPVWLLGAPTASGMLDVRWLNSQGQSMQAEQWNQDGDGVFAQILGAHNDDEQDLLIVFNPDGENRPFVMPEGDWTMVLDTNQADGQPWRANSTEGEVDETMTQIMRLGLAINKSSKLCAPVVKCKTQDATSSDVPVAKPKGTAARTLRPHSVYMFVARRKG
;
A
#
# COMPACT_ATOMS: atom_id res chain seq x y z
N MET A 1 27.66 -25.63 28.44
CA MET A 1 27.07 -24.87 29.57
C MET A 1 26.05 -25.73 30.25
N LYS A 2 25.89 -25.67 31.59
CA LYS A 2 24.76 -26.34 32.28
C LYS A 2 23.58 -25.36 32.24
N ASP A 3 22.39 -25.90 31.91
CA ASP A 3 21.18 -25.07 31.93
C ASP A 3 20.82 -24.75 33.39
N GLU A 4 20.72 -23.47 33.72
CA GLU A 4 20.21 -22.99 35.00
C GLU A 4 18.69 -22.84 34.89
N ASN A 5 17.96 -23.15 35.98
CA ASN A 5 16.51 -22.95 35.97
C ASN A 5 16.15 -21.51 36.23
N LEU A 6 15.36 -20.87 35.34
CA LEU A 6 14.81 -19.56 35.62
C LEU A 6 13.80 -19.57 36.77
N PRO A 7 13.72 -18.54 37.60
CA PRO A 7 12.54 -18.27 38.41
C PRO A 7 11.28 -18.29 37.59
N LYS A 8 10.13 -18.63 38.20
CA LYS A 8 8.84 -18.58 37.52
C LYS A 8 8.50 -17.16 37.07
N GLY A 9 8.19 -16.98 35.79
CA GLY A 9 7.71 -15.75 35.22
C GLY A 9 6.18 -15.75 35.05
N ARG A 10 5.69 -14.72 34.35
CA ARG A 10 4.30 -14.57 33.91
C ARG A 10 4.14 -15.21 32.53
N VAL A 11 3.01 -15.84 32.26
CA VAL A 11 2.67 -16.42 30.96
C VAL A 11 2.21 -15.37 29.94
N TRP A 12 2.05 -14.12 30.38
CA TRP A 12 1.54 -13.01 29.59
C TRP A 12 2.21 -11.68 30.03
N PRO A 13 2.46 -10.74 29.09
CA PRO A 13 2.35 -10.86 27.62
C PRO A 13 3.40 -11.81 27.03
N LEU A 14 3.18 -12.30 25.78
CA LEU A 14 4.18 -13.04 25.03
C LEU A 14 5.37 -12.15 24.63
N GLY A 15 6.53 -12.79 24.42
CA GLY A 15 7.80 -12.10 24.14
C GLY A 15 8.56 -11.74 25.42
N ALA A 16 9.49 -10.79 25.30
CA ALA A 16 10.30 -10.28 26.41
C ALA A 16 9.76 -8.96 26.93
N THR A 17 9.50 -8.86 28.23
CA THR A 17 8.91 -7.68 28.89
C THR A 17 9.71 -7.29 30.12
N CYS A 18 10.19 -6.04 30.17
CA CYS A 18 10.87 -5.49 31.37
C CYS A 18 9.84 -5.17 32.45
N HIS A 19 10.05 -5.63 33.67
CA HIS A 19 9.30 -5.22 34.87
C HIS A 19 10.01 -5.63 36.16
N ASP A 20 9.74 -4.94 37.26
CA ASP A 20 10.15 -5.29 38.64
C ASP A 20 11.62 -5.71 38.80
N GLY A 21 12.55 -5.01 38.14
CA GLY A 21 14.00 -5.25 38.25
C GLY A 21 14.51 -6.47 37.47
N GLY A 22 13.78 -6.86 36.41
CA GLY A 22 14.20 -7.96 35.55
C GLY A 22 13.45 -8.00 34.23
N VAL A 23 13.56 -9.11 33.50
CA VAL A 23 12.86 -9.36 32.25
C VAL A 23 12.05 -10.64 32.35
N ASN A 24 10.78 -10.55 32.03
CA ASN A 24 9.90 -11.70 31.85
C ASN A 24 9.95 -12.19 30.40
N PHE A 25 10.13 -13.47 30.20
CA PHE A 25 10.05 -14.15 28.90
C PHE A 25 8.86 -15.07 28.86
N ALA A 26 8.06 -15.02 27.80
CA ALA A 26 6.92 -15.89 27.58
C ALA A 26 6.87 -16.30 26.09
N LEU A 27 6.87 -17.61 25.83
CA LEU A 27 6.93 -18.18 24.49
C LEU A 27 5.89 -19.28 24.33
N PHE A 28 5.09 -19.21 23.27
CA PHE A 28 4.16 -20.28 22.91
C PHE A 28 4.87 -21.42 22.18
N SER A 29 4.66 -22.65 22.65
CA SER A 29 5.05 -23.87 21.94
C SER A 29 4.29 -25.07 22.54
N SER A 30 3.32 -25.61 21.79
CA SER A 30 2.39 -26.61 22.29
C SER A 30 2.98 -28.03 22.33
N GLY A 31 3.87 -28.35 21.40
CA GLY A 31 4.47 -29.68 21.27
C GLY A 31 5.88 -29.79 21.84
N ALA A 32 6.43 -28.73 22.40
CA ALA A 32 7.76 -28.73 22.99
C ALA A 32 7.82 -29.64 24.25
N ARG A 33 8.94 -30.29 24.45
CA ARG A 33 9.30 -31.03 25.69
C ARG A 33 10.07 -30.15 26.66
N SER A 34 10.88 -29.24 26.12
CA SER A 34 11.60 -28.22 26.88
C SER A 34 11.90 -27.01 26.00
N VAL A 35 12.02 -25.84 26.64
CA VAL A 35 12.46 -24.58 25.98
C VAL A 35 13.62 -24.02 26.78
N THR A 36 14.67 -23.64 26.09
CA THR A 36 15.87 -22.98 26.63
C THR A 36 15.97 -21.55 26.12
N LEU A 37 16.03 -20.59 27.05
CA LEU A 37 16.43 -19.22 26.77
C LEU A 37 17.95 -19.16 26.66
N CYS A 38 18.46 -18.69 25.53
CA CYS A 38 19.88 -18.47 25.30
C CYS A 38 20.17 -16.97 25.36
N VAL A 39 21.17 -16.58 26.15
CA VAL A 39 21.62 -15.19 26.32
C VAL A 39 22.99 -15.02 25.67
N PHE A 40 23.17 -13.88 25.00
CA PHE A 40 24.35 -13.57 24.22
C PHE A 40 25.03 -12.28 24.68
N ASP A 41 26.34 -12.16 24.46
CA ASP A 41 27.09 -10.92 24.61
C ASP A 41 26.96 -10.03 23.33
N THR A 42 27.56 -8.85 23.38
CA THR A 42 27.55 -7.89 22.27
C THR A 42 28.29 -8.37 21.01
N GLU A 43 29.20 -9.34 21.17
CA GLU A 43 29.90 -10.00 20.06
C GLU A 43 29.13 -11.20 19.50
N GLY A 44 27.95 -11.48 20.04
CA GLY A 44 27.08 -12.58 19.58
C GLY A 44 27.47 -13.97 20.08
N ARG A 45 28.35 -14.06 21.10
CA ARG A 45 28.72 -15.33 21.73
C ARG A 45 27.69 -15.68 22.81
N GLU A 46 27.23 -16.93 22.80
CA GLU A 46 26.31 -17.46 23.80
C GLU A 46 27.01 -17.52 25.18
N THR A 47 26.46 -16.80 26.17
CA THR A 47 27.04 -16.68 27.52
C THR A 47 26.33 -17.55 28.55
N HIS A 48 25.00 -17.66 28.48
CA HIS A 48 24.18 -18.40 29.42
C HIS A 48 23.04 -19.14 28.72
N ARG A 49 22.62 -20.25 29.33
CA ARG A 49 21.42 -21.00 29.00
C ARG A 49 20.57 -21.15 30.22
N TYR A 50 19.27 -20.90 30.06
CA TYR A 50 18.30 -21.03 31.13
C TYR A 50 17.13 -21.91 30.69
N ALA A 51 16.82 -22.94 31.46
CA ALA A 51 15.63 -23.72 31.25
C ALA A 51 14.38 -22.91 31.67
N MET A 52 13.43 -22.81 30.78
CA MET A 52 12.16 -22.13 31.05
C MET A 52 11.18 -23.04 31.78
N ASN A 53 10.27 -22.44 32.54
CA ASN A 53 9.21 -23.17 33.26
C ASN A 53 8.00 -23.36 32.32
N GLY A 54 7.23 -24.42 32.56
CA GLY A 54 5.99 -24.62 31.80
C GLY A 54 5.88 -26.06 31.26
N PRO A 55 4.96 -26.25 30.29
CA PRO A 55 4.05 -25.21 29.76
C PRO A 55 2.83 -24.95 30.67
N VAL A 56 2.35 -23.69 30.68
CA VAL A 56 1.04 -23.32 31.22
C VAL A 56 0.21 -22.80 30.05
N ASN A 57 -0.86 -23.47 29.69
CA ASN A 57 -1.65 -23.19 28.49
C ASN A 57 -0.78 -23.14 27.21
N ASN A 58 0.16 -24.06 27.07
CA ASN A 58 1.15 -24.15 25.99
C ASN A 58 2.16 -22.99 25.95
N VAL A 59 2.23 -22.14 26.99
CA VAL A 59 3.20 -21.09 27.13
C VAL A 59 4.32 -21.46 28.08
N TRP A 60 5.55 -21.38 27.62
CA TRP A 60 6.79 -21.50 28.40
C TRP A 60 7.18 -20.13 28.92
N HIS A 61 7.59 -20.03 30.18
CA HIS A 61 7.84 -18.74 30.81
C HIS A 61 8.99 -18.75 31.81
N GLY A 62 9.60 -17.61 32.03
CA GLY A 62 10.65 -17.45 33.01
C GLY A 62 10.92 -15.97 33.31
N PHE A 63 11.38 -15.68 34.51
CA PHE A 63 11.79 -14.33 34.89
C PHE A 63 13.31 -14.32 35.09
N LEU A 64 14.01 -13.45 34.40
CA LEU A 64 15.46 -13.25 34.58
C LEU A 64 15.68 -11.99 35.42
N PRO A 65 16.04 -12.12 36.72
CA PRO A 65 16.31 -10.99 37.58
C PRO A 65 17.56 -10.22 37.12
N ASP A 66 17.66 -8.96 37.47
CA ASP A 66 18.76 -8.04 37.19
C ASP A 66 19.07 -7.86 35.69
N ALA A 67 18.19 -8.37 34.80
CA ALA A 67 18.21 -8.15 33.37
C ALA A 67 17.40 -6.91 32.99
N GLY A 68 17.67 -6.33 31.82
CA GLY A 68 16.96 -5.15 31.34
C GLY A 68 17.07 -4.94 29.84
N THR A 69 16.75 -3.74 29.43
CA THR A 69 16.87 -3.26 28.04
C THR A 69 18.29 -3.49 27.51
N GLY A 70 18.38 -3.95 26.27
CA GLY A 70 19.67 -4.26 25.62
C GLY A 70 20.12 -5.70 25.78
N LEU A 71 19.46 -6.53 26.63
CA LEU A 71 19.75 -7.96 26.72
C LEU A 71 19.50 -8.63 25.36
N ILE A 72 20.49 -9.42 24.92
CA ILE A 72 20.47 -10.12 23.63
C ILE A 72 20.11 -11.59 23.87
N TYR A 73 19.11 -12.12 23.16
CA TYR A 73 18.59 -13.46 23.42
C TYR A 73 18.03 -14.15 22.19
N GLY A 74 17.77 -15.44 22.34
CA GLY A 74 17.03 -16.31 21.44
C GLY A 74 16.58 -17.56 22.13
N TYR A 75 15.90 -18.47 21.42
CA TYR A 75 15.37 -19.69 22.01
C TYR A 75 15.90 -20.95 21.32
N ARG A 76 16.00 -22.03 22.08
CA ARG A 76 16.13 -23.40 21.55
C ARG A 76 15.00 -24.24 22.10
N VAL A 77 14.37 -25.01 21.22
CA VAL A 77 13.18 -25.80 21.57
C VAL A 77 13.42 -27.26 21.26
N ASP A 78 13.33 -28.11 22.28
CA ASP A 78 13.35 -29.54 22.11
C ASP A 78 11.91 -30.09 22.04
N GLY A 79 11.70 -31.07 21.16
CA GLY A 79 10.42 -31.71 20.94
C GLY A 79 10.51 -32.80 19.89
N PRO A 80 9.40 -33.39 19.47
CA PRO A 80 9.40 -34.40 18.41
C PRO A 80 9.78 -33.83 17.06
N TYR A 81 10.72 -34.49 16.37
CA TYR A 81 11.01 -34.20 14.95
C TYR A 81 10.39 -35.32 14.11
N ASP A 82 9.24 -35.02 13.53
CA ASP A 82 8.49 -35.96 12.66
C ASP A 82 7.79 -35.12 11.56
N PRO A 83 8.50 -34.76 10.49
CA PRO A 83 7.94 -33.96 9.40
C PRO A 83 6.66 -34.55 8.78
N SER A 84 6.50 -35.89 8.75
CA SER A 84 5.29 -36.52 8.21
C SER A 84 4.02 -36.17 9.01
N ARG A 85 4.20 -35.74 10.26
CA ARG A 85 3.14 -35.23 11.12
C ARG A 85 3.18 -33.71 11.25
N GLY A 86 4.04 -33.02 10.50
CA GLY A 86 4.21 -31.55 10.58
C GLY A 86 5.01 -31.08 11.80
N LEU A 87 5.71 -31.98 12.51
CA LEU A 87 6.48 -31.64 13.71
C LEU A 87 7.94 -31.45 13.35
N ARG A 88 8.51 -30.27 13.69
CA ARG A 88 9.85 -29.86 13.25
C ARG A 88 10.70 -29.22 14.35
N TYR A 89 10.56 -29.72 15.59
CA TYR A 89 11.36 -29.26 16.71
C TYR A 89 12.81 -29.72 16.59
N ASN A 90 13.76 -28.81 16.75
CA ASN A 90 15.19 -29.11 16.66
C ASN A 90 15.99 -28.22 17.62
N PRO A 91 16.50 -28.77 18.76
CA PRO A 91 17.22 -27.99 19.75
C PRO A 91 18.61 -27.50 19.26
N ALA A 92 19.12 -28.00 18.13
CA ALA A 92 20.31 -27.45 17.50
C ALA A 92 20.07 -26.06 16.88
N ARG A 93 18.83 -25.69 16.57
CA ARG A 93 18.48 -24.40 15.98
C ARG A 93 18.29 -23.35 17.05
N LEU A 94 19.01 -22.23 16.91
CA LEU A 94 18.66 -20.99 17.58
C LEU A 94 17.47 -20.37 16.81
N LEU A 95 16.39 -20.10 17.52
CA LEU A 95 15.14 -19.55 16.97
C LEU A 95 14.95 -18.11 17.44
N LEU A 96 14.52 -17.25 16.52
CA LEU A 96 14.16 -15.89 16.84
C LEU A 96 12.81 -15.85 17.57
N ASP A 97 12.68 -14.96 18.54
CA ASP A 97 11.41 -14.68 19.19
C ASP A 97 10.44 -14.03 18.17
N PRO A 98 9.25 -14.60 17.94
CA PRO A 98 8.25 -13.98 17.05
C PRO A 98 7.82 -12.57 17.48
N TYR A 99 8.01 -12.21 18.76
CA TYR A 99 7.69 -10.91 19.36
C TYR A 99 8.92 -9.98 19.45
N ALA A 100 10.02 -10.30 18.77
CA ALA A 100 11.22 -9.46 18.78
C ALA A 100 10.94 -8.09 18.15
N ARG A 101 11.17 -7.01 18.93
CA ARG A 101 10.97 -5.61 18.53
C ARG A 101 12.25 -4.94 17.99
N ARG A 102 13.40 -5.55 18.23
CA ARG A 102 14.71 -5.13 17.76
C ARG A 102 15.60 -6.35 17.59
N LEU A 103 16.41 -6.33 16.55
CA LEU A 103 17.38 -7.39 16.30
C LEU A 103 18.81 -6.89 16.38
N GLN A 104 19.76 -7.78 16.73
CA GLN A 104 21.20 -7.56 16.66
C GLN A 104 21.87 -8.67 15.86
N GLY A 105 22.94 -8.33 15.12
CA GLY A 105 23.62 -9.22 14.20
C GLY A 105 22.87 -9.29 12.84
N GLN A 106 23.51 -9.83 11.83
CA GLN A 106 22.92 -9.98 10.50
C GLN A 106 22.56 -11.44 10.26
N PHE A 107 21.46 -11.67 9.53
CA PHE A 107 21.17 -12.98 8.99
C PHE A 107 22.17 -13.31 7.88
N GLN A 108 22.76 -14.50 7.94
CA GLN A 108 23.65 -15.03 6.91
C GLN A 108 23.14 -16.40 6.48
N TRP A 109 22.92 -16.60 5.19
CA TRP A 109 22.55 -17.90 4.68
C TRP A 109 23.65 -18.93 4.97
N HIS A 110 23.27 -20.04 5.61
CA HIS A 110 24.14 -21.16 5.93
C HIS A 110 23.34 -22.46 5.98
N GLU A 111 23.97 -23.59 5.62
CA GLU A 111 23.29 -24.89 5.60
C GLU A 111 22.76 -25.32 6.96
N SER A 112 23.36 -24.84 8.07
CA SER A 112 22.86 -25.09 9.42
C SER A 112 21.46 -24.55 9.70
N HIS A 113 20.87 -23.73 8.83
CA HIS A 113 19.46 -23.33 8.94
C HIS A 113 18.50 -24.41 8.43
N LEU A 114 19.01 -25.35 7.63
CA LEU A 114 18.19 -26.36 6.93
C LEU A 114 18.11 -27.66 7.74
N ASP A 115 16.92 -28.19 7.90
CA ASP A 115 16.70 -29.46 8.61
C ASP A 115 16.85 -30.64 7.65
N ARG A 116 18.06 -30.87 7.16
CA ARG A 116 18.46 -32.04 6.36
C ARG A 116 19.09 -33.11 7.28
N PRO A 117 19.13 -34.39 6.89
CA PRO A 117 19.78 -35.43 7.69
C PRO A 117 21.24 -35.16 8.01
N ASP A 118 21.98 -34.53 7.11
CA ASP A 118 23.40 -34.19 7.26
C ASP A 118 23.66 -32.92 8.08
N THR A 119 22.68 -31.98 8.17
CA THR A 119 22.82 -30.71 8.89
C THR A 119 21.97 -30.66 10.17
N GLN A 120 21.19 -31.68 10.47
CA GLN A 120 20.20 -31.67 11.57
C GLN A 120 20.80 -31.31 12.94
N MET A 121 22.08 -31.67 13.16
CA MET A 121 22.79 -31.43 14.45
C MET A 121 23.64 -30.15 14.42
N ASP A 122 23.66 -29.40 13.33
CA ASP A 122 24.50 -28.22 13.20
C ASP A 122 23.88 -27.02 13.93
N ASP A 123 24.70 -26.27 14.65
CA ASP A 123 24.26 -25.05 15.33
C ASP A 123 24.27 -23.86 14.37
N ASN A 124 23.12 -23.21 14.20
CA ASN A 124 22.97 -22.04 13.34
C ASN A 124 23.21 -20.70 14.05
N ALA A 125 23.48 -20.69 15.36
CA ALA A 125 23.53 -19.45 16.16
C ALA A 125 24.51 -18.41 15.64
N ALA A 126 25.64 -18.82 15.03
CA ALA A 126 26.60 -17.89 14.46
C ALA A 126 26.06 -17.07 13.27
N TYR A 127 25.04 -17.59 12.58
CA TYR A 127 24.49 -17.05 11.33
C TYR A 127 23.10 -16.40 11.52
N MET A 128 22.55 -16.47 12.74
CA MET A 128 21.25 -15.91 13.10
C MET A 128 21.35 -14.53 13.73
N PRO A 129 20.51 -13.56 13.39
CA PRO A 129 20.29 -12.40 14.25
C PRO A 129 19.66 -12.86 15.57
N LYS A 130 19.82 -12.07 16.61
CA LYS A 130 19.27 -12.32 17.95
C LYS A 130 18.29 -11.22 18.30
N ALA A 131 17.26 -11.56 19.07
CA ALA A 131 16.35 -10.60 19.63
C ALA A 131 17.04 -9.74 20.70
N VAL A 132 16.64 -8.47 20.79
CA VAL A 132 17.10 -7.52 21.81
C VAL A 132 15.92 -7.05 22.62
N VAL A 133 16.02 -7.14 23.94
CA VAL A 133 15.01 -6.61 24.86
C VAL A 133 14.94 -5.09 24.71
N THR A 134 13.74 -4.57 24.45
CA THR A 134 13.48 -3.12 24.35
C THR A 134 12.70 -2.65 25.56
N GLY A 135 12.95 -1.41 26.01
CA GLY A 135 12.17 -0.74 27.05
C GLY A 135 10.83 -0.21 26.52
N VAL A 136 9.91 -0.03 27.44
CA VAL A 136 8.64 0.69 27.20
C VAL A 136 8.89 2.16 27.57
N HIS A 137 8.55 3.12 26.71
CA HIS A 137 8.66 4.57 26.97
C HIS A 137 10.07 5.22 26.80
N GLU A 138 10.91 4.68 25.94
CA GLU A 138 12.22 5.29 25.63
C GLU A 138 12.17 6.44 24.60
N PHE A 139 10.98 6.75 24.05
CA PHE A 139 10.81 7.79 23.03
C PHE A 139 9.82 8.86 23.47
N ASP A 140 10.23 10.13 23.35
CA ASP A 140 9.35 11.26 23.60
C ASP A 140 8.59 11.67 22.34
N TRP A 141 7.30 11.37 22.33
CA TRP A 141 6.39 11.76 21.27
C TRP A 141 6.05 13.25 21.24
N GLU A 142 6.44 14.03 22.28
CA GLU A 142 6.18 15.48 22.37
C GLU A 142 4.71 15.86 22.12
N GLY A 143 3.78 15.01 22.53
CA GLY A 143 2.34 15.21 22.35
C GLY A 143 1.87 14.98 20.91
N ASP A 144 2.55 14.14 20.14
CA ASP A 144 2.16 13.71 18.80
C ASP A 144 0.67 13.35 18.72
N ARG A 145 0.05 13.69 17.61
CA ARG A 145 -1.35 13.38 17.31
C ARG A 145 -1.47 12.95 15.85
N ARG A 146 -2.15 11.84 15.66
CA ARG A 146 -2.50 11.37 14.31
C ARG A 146 -3.30 12.44 13.57
N PRO A 147 -3.03 12.67 12.28
CA PRO A 147 -3.79 13.60 11.45
C PRO A 147 -5.27 13.25 11.31
N ASN A 148 -5.61 11.95 11.32
CA ASN A 148 -6.98 11.40 11.19
C ASN A 148 -7.73 11.98 9.99
N ILE A 149 -7.09 11.97 8.83
CA ILE A 149 -7.67 12.48 7.57
C ILE A 149 -8.76 11.50 7.09
N PRO A 150 -9.97 11.99 6.79
CA PRO A 150 -11.02 11.13 6.23
C PRO A 150 -10.56 10.44 4.95
N MET A 151 -10.96 9.17 4.74
CA MET A 151 -10.53 8.40 3.56
C MET A 151 -10.92 9.08 2.24
N CYS A 152 -12.04 9.79 2.19
CA CYS A 152 -12.47 10.57 1.02
C CYS A 152 -11.53 11.74 0.69
N GLU A 153 -10.86 12.31 1.68
CA GLU A 153 -9.90 13.41 1.51
C GLU A 153 -8.46 12.90 1.33
N SER A 154 -8.24 11.59 1.46
CA SER A 154 -6.92 10.99 1.37
C SER A 154 -6.41 10.95 -0.08
N VAL A 155 -5.13 11.26 -0.24
CA VAL A 155 -4.31 11.02 -1.43
C VAL A 155 -3.08 10.27 -0.94
N ILE A 156 -3.00 8.99 -1.30
CA ILE A 156 -1.95 8.08 -0.82
C ILE A 156 -0.74 8.16 -1.76
N TYR A 157 0.45 8.10 -1.19
CA TYR A 157 1.72 8.08 -1.93
C TYR A 157 2.48 6.83 -1.53
N GLU A 158 2.45 5.80 -2.39
CA GLU A 158 3.17 4.54 -2.21
C GLU A 158 4.66 4.77 -2.41
N VAL A 159 5.49 4.43 -1.42
CA VAL A 159 6.91 4.82 -1.44
C VAL A 159 7.81 3.81 -0.72
N HIS A 160 9.00 3.57 -1.29
CA HIS A 160 10.06 2.79 -0.65
C HIS A 160 11.00 3.72 0.15
N VAL A 161 11.19 3.48 1.45
CA VAL A 161 12.01 4.32 2.35
C VAL A 161 13.39 4.63 1.76
N LYS A 162 14.12 3.60 1.31
CA LYS A 162 15.46 3.78 0.75
C LYS A 162 15.42 4.46 -0.61
N GLY A 163 14.58 3.97 -1.53
CA GLY A 163 14.54 4.43 -2.91
C GLY A 163 14.19 5.90 -3.03
N PHE A 164 13.34 6.40 -2.15
CA PHE A 164 12.88 7.79 -2.17
C PHE A 164 14.01 8.80 -1.96
N THR A 165 14.86 8.58 -0.95
CA THR A 165 15.87 9.58 -0.56
C THR A 165 17.29 9.22 -0.94
N LYS A 166 17.58 7.99 -1.42
CA LYS A 166 18.94 7.48 -1.64
C LYS A 166 19.78 8.36 -2.55
N ALA A 167 19.17 8.89 -3.61
CA ALA A 167 19.84 9.78 -4.55
C ALA A 167 19.41 11.25 -4.42
N HIS A 168 18.67 11.63 -3.35
CA HIS A 168 18.16 12.99 -3.19
C HIS A 168 19.31 13.97 -2.90
N PRO A 169 19.50 15.03 -3.73
CA PRO A 169 20.64 15.92 -3.59
C PRO A 169 20.65 16.72 -2.28
N ASP A 170 19.46 17.15 -1.81
CA ASP A 170 19.32 18.06 -0.66
C ASP A 170 19.13 17.31 0.68
N VAL A 171 19.07 15.97 0.68
CA VAL A 171 19.13 15.17 1.89
C VAL A 171 20.58 14.96 2.28
N PRO A 172 20.98 15.19 3.55
CA PRO A 172 22.35 14.90 4.02
C PRO A 172 22.77 13.47 3.67
N ALA A 173 23.99 13.31 3.18
CA ALA A 173 24.46 12.03 2.62
C ALA A 173 24.32 10.85 3.60
N GLU A 174 24.54 11.12 4.89
CA GLU A 174 24.43 10.14 5.97
C GLU A 174 23.00 9.74 6.33
N LEU A 175 21.99 10.53 5.89
CA LEU A 175 20.56 10.24 6.11
C LEU A 175 19.90 9.59 4.91
N ARG A 176 20.55 9.61 3.73
CA ARG A 176 19.97 9.11 2.48
C ARG A 176 19.64 7.62 2.56
N GLY A 177 18.41 7.29 2.22
CA GLY A 177 17.91 5.91 2.22
C GLY A 177 17.52 5.38 3.58
N THR A 178 17.32 6.26 4.58
CA THR A 178 16.96 5.88 5.95
C THR A 178 15.61 6.51 6.38
N TYR A 179 15.09 6.08 7.53
CA TYR A 179 13.91 6.69 8.17
C TYR A 179 14.15 8.19 8.43
N GLU A 180 15.35 8.56 8.89
CA GLU A 180 15.72 9.96 9.08
C GLU A 180 15.79 10.75 7.76
N GLY A 181 16.13 10.07 6.66
CA GLY A 181 16.07 10.65 5.32
C GLY A 181 14.64 10.98 4.90
N MET A 182 13.67 10.10 5.19
CA MET A 182 12.24 10.35 4.97
C MET A 182 11.72 11.50 5.86
N ALA A 183 12.21 11.62 7.08
CA ALA A 183 11.89 12.70 8.02
C ALA A 183 12.56 14.03 7.66
N SER A 184 13.47 14.06 6.69
CA SER A 184 14.23 15.26 6.34
C SER A 184 13.34 16.37 5.78
N PRO A 185 13.68 17.66 6.02
CA PRO A 185 12.91 18.77 5.47
C PRO A 185 12.77 18.74 3.94
N ALA A 186 13.76 18.24 3.21
CA ALA A 186 13.74 18.14 1.76
C ALA A 186 12.72 17.10 1.27
N ALA A 187 12.71 15.90 1.86
CA ALA A 187 11.73 14.85 1.56
C ALA A 187 10.30 15.31 1.87
N ILE A 188 10.08 15.87 3.06
CA ILE A 188 8.78 16.40 3.47
C ILE A 188 8.32 17.56 2.58
N ALA A 189 9.22 18.44 2.16
CA ALA A 189 8.88 19.55 1.27
C ALA A 189 8.29 19.06 -0.06
N HIS A 190 8.82 17.97 -0.64
CA HIS A 190 8.28 17.38 -1.85
C HIS A 190 6.86 16.82 -1.64
N LEU A 191 6.65 16.03 -0.58
CA LEU A 191 5.33 15.48 -0.24
C LEU A 191 4.29 16.59 -0.04
N LYS A 192 4.67 17.68 0.63
CA LYS A 192 3.81 18.86 0.82
C LYS A 192 3.56 19.62 -0.49
N ARG A 193 4.57 19.75 -1.35
CA ARG A 193 4.42 20.39 -2.68
C ARG A 193 3.39 19.66 -3.53
N LEU A 194 3.43 18.32 -3.52
CA LEU A 194 2.42 17.49 -4.18
C LEU A 194 1.05 17.65 -3.53
N GLY A 195 1.02 17.76 -2.21
CA GLY A 195 -0.22 17.85 -1.44
C GLY A 195 -0.78 16.48 -1.08
N VAL A 196 0.02 15.41 -1.10
CA VAL A 196 -0.38 14.09 -0.60
C VAL A 196 -0.68 14.14 0.90
N THR A 197 -1.50 13.22 1.37
CA THR A 197 -1.98 13.22 2.76
C THR A 197 -1.52 12.01 3.55
N ALA A 198 -1.07 10.98 2.88
CA ALA A 198 -0.54 9.78 3.51
C ALA A 198 0.61 9.22 2.67
N VAL A 199 1.63 8.67 3.33
CA VAL A 199 2.61 7.79 2.71
C VAL A 199 2.24 6.34 3.02
N GLU A 200 2.25 5.48 2.00
CA GLU A 200 2.15 4.03 2.14
C GLU A 200 3.55 3.47 1.91
N LEU A 201 4.17 3.03 3.02
CA LEU A 201 5.56 2.55 2.98
C LEU A 201 5.58 1.08 2.54
N LEU A 202 6.35 0.75 1.49
CA LEU A 202 6.71 -0.63 1.20
C LEU A 202 7.27 -1.29 2.47
N PRO A 203 7.28 -2.63 2.58
CA PRO A 203 7.53 -3.30 3.85
C PRO A 203 8.73 -2.77 4.63
N VAL A 204 8.47 -2.33 5.85
CA VAL A 204 9.47 -1.82 6.80
C VAL A 204 9.65 -2.71 8.02
N GLN A 205 8.99 -3.85 8.04
CA GLN A 205 9.24 -4.91 9.01
C GLN A 205 10.55 -5.61 8.63
N GLU A 206 11.37 -5.99 9.62
CA GLU A 206 12.68 -6.63 9.39
C GLU A 206 12.56 -7.82 8.45
N SER A 207 13.28 -7.79 7.34
CA SER A 207 13.20 -8.77 6.26
C SER A 207 14.57 -9.33 5.89
N ILE A 208 14.59 -10.46 5.19
CA ILE A 208 15.81 -11.09 4.68
C ILE A 208 15.69 -11.34 3.18
N SER A 209 16.84 -11.37 2.50
CA SER A 209 16.90 -11.80 1.11
C SER A 209 16.88 -13.31 0.99
N GLU A 210 16.31 -13.83 -0.07
CA GLU A 210 16.34 -15.24 -0.43
C GLU A 210 17.75 -15.72 -0.73
N GLY A 211 18.06 -16.99 -0.42
CA GLY A 211 19.40 -17.56 -0.68
C GLY A 211 19.79 -17.49 -2.14
N THR A 212 18.85 -17.72 -3.04
CA THR A 212 19.08 -17.64 -4.49
C THR A 212 19.47 -16.22 -4.96
N LEU A 213 18.88 -15.18 -4.36
CA LEU A 213 19.28 -13.80 -4.66
C LEU A 213 20.71 -13.50 -4.21
N ILE A 214 21.06 -13.96 -3.00
CA ILE A 214 22.40 -13.76 -2.45
C ILE A 214 23.46 -14.48 -3.32
N GLU A 215 23.16 -15.68 -3.81
CA GLU A 215 24.03 -16.41 -4.74
C GLU A 215 24.25 -15.68 -6.06
N MET A 216 23.25 -14.92 -6.52
CA MET A 216 23.33 -14.07 -7.71
C MET A 216 23.93 -12.68 -7.43
N GLY A 217 24.30 -12.35 -6.17
CA GLY A 217 24.78 -11.03 -5.77
C GLY A 217 23.70 -9.96 -5.73
N LEU A 218 22.43 -10.37 -5.65
CA LEU A 218 21.24 -9.52 -5.53
C LEU A 218 20.70 -9.54 -4.10
N CYS A 219 19.72 -8.70 -3.82
CA CYS A 219 19.03 -8.68 -2.53
C CYS A 219 17.54 -8.41 -2.72
N ASN A 220 16.71 -8.85 -1.78
CA ASN A 220 15.30 -8.47 -1.74
C ASN A 220 15.18 -6.99 -1.34
N TYR A 221 15.00 -6.13 -2.33
CA TYR A 221 14.92 -4.69 -2.16
C TYR A 221 13.57 -4.26 -1.58
N TRP A 222 12.46 -4.83 -2.06
CA TRP A 222 11.12 -4.43 -1.63
C TRP A 222 10.81 -4.78 -0.18
N GLY A 223 11.30 -5.94 0.31
CA GLY A 223 11.10 -6.34 1.70
C GLY A 223 9.96 -7.33 1.95
N TYR A 224 9.33 -7.89 0.91
CA TYR A 224 8.24 -8.87 1.05
C TYR A 224 8.74 -10.27 1.47
N ASN A 225 9.67 -10.33 2.42
CA ASN A 225 10.20 -11.57 2.98
C ASN A 225 10.50 -11.37 4.47
N THR A 226 9.45 -11.09 5.26
CA THR A 226 9.50 -10.58 6.63
C THR A 226 9.93 -11.65 7.64
N LEU A 227 11.04 -11.37 8.35
CA LEU A 227 11.59 -12.22 9.42
C LEU A 227 11.03 -11.88 10.81
N ALA A 228 10.66 -10.63 11.07
CA ALA A 228 10.19 -10.20 12.39
C ALA A 228 9.05 -9.18 12.26
N PHE A 229 7.85 -9.55 12.68
CA PHE A 229 6.63 -8.75 12.52
C PHE A 229 6.57 -7.49 13.41
N PHE A 230 7.40 -7.40 14.44
CA PHE A 230 7.40 -6.28 15.39
C PHE A 230 8.62 -5.36 15.24
N ALA A 231 9.64 -5.76 14.49
CA ALA A 231 10.89 -5.02 14.40
C ALA A 231 10.93 -4.16 13.13
N PRO A 232 11.21 -2.84 13.24
CA PRO A 232 11.54 -2.03 12.06
C PRO A 232 12.83 -2.51 11.41
N ASP A 233 12.86 -2.53 10.07
CA ASP A 233 13.99 -3.03 9.30
C ASP A 233 15.23 -2.14 9.48
N ARG A 234 16.32 -2.75 9.93
CA ARG A 234 17.60 -2.09 10.21
C ARG A 234 18.29 -1.56 8.96
N ARG A 235 17.93 -2.07 7.78
CA ARG A 235 18.47 -1.56 6.50
C ARG A 235 18.15 -0.08 6.28
N PHE A 236 17.10 0.41 6.91
CA PHE A 236 16.63 1.80 6.80
C PHE A 236 16.98 2.65 8.04
N ALA A 237 17.84 2.15 8.92
CA ALA A 237 18.27 2.87 10.12
C ALA A 237 19.79 3.07 10.14
N ARG A 238 20.22 4.06 10.89
CA ARG A 238 21.66 4.34 11.13
C ARG A 238 22.17 3.65 12.39
N GLN A 239 21.39 3.69 13.46
CA GLN A 239 21.79 3.18 14.77
C GLN A 239 20.63 2.51 15.52
N ASP A 240 19.48 3.18 15.65
CA ASP A 240 18.34 2.71 16.41
C ASP A 240 17.08 2.67 15.53
N PRO A 241 16.79 1.52 14.92
CA PRO A 241 15.67 1.42 13.97
C PRO A 241 14.32 1.75 14.61
N VAL A 242 14.15 1.46 15.89
CA VAL A 242 12.87 1.71 16.60
C VAL A 242 12.64 3.21 16.79
N ASN A 243 13.65 3.93 17.31
CA ASN A 243 13.49 5.35 17.58
C ASN A 243 13.61 6.21 16.31
N GLU A 244 14.40 5.80 15.31
CA GLU A 244 14.47 6.48 14.02
C GLU A 244 13.15 6.34 13.26
N PHE A 245 12.48 5.17 13.30
CA PHE A 245 11.14 5.01 12.74
C PHE A 245 10.10 5.89 13.46
N ARG A 246 10.09 5.91 14.79
CA ARG A 246 9.20 6.78 15.58
C ARG A 246 9.42 8.25 15.27
N HIS A 247 10.66 8.67 15.10
CA HIS A 247 11.00 10.05 14.71
C HIS A 247 10.44 10.38 13.32
N MET A 248 10.57 9.48 12.36
CA MET A 248 9.98 9.65 11.02
C MET A 248 8.46 9.85 11.11
N VAL A 249 7.74 9.00 11.83
CA VAL A 249 6.28 9.11 12.00
C VAL A 249 5.92 10.46 12.63
N LYS A 250 6.60 10.84 13.72
CA LYS A 250 6.38 12.12 14.41
C LYS A 250 6.56 13.32 13.48
N GLU A 251 7.63 13.35 12.68
CA GLU A 251 7.87 14.46 11.75
C GLU A 251 6.85 14.52 10.60
N LEU A 252 6.42 13.38 10.07
CA LEU A 252 5.35 13.32 9.06
C LEU A 252 4.02 13.80 9.65
N HIS A 253 3.62 13.36 10.85
CA HIS A 253 2.42 13.82 11.55
C HIS A 253 2.42 15.33 11.81
N ARG A 254 3.56 15.90 12.19
CA ARG A 254 3.70 17.37 12.35
C ARG A 254 3.36 18.13 11.07
N GLN A 255 3.51 17.50 9.91
CA GLN A 255 3.19 18.10 8.62
C GLN A 255 1.81 17.70 8.09
N GLY A 256 1.02 16.97 8.88
CA GLY A 256 -0.32 16.50 8.50
C GLY A 256 -0.28 15.36 7.49
N ILE A 257 0.76 14.53 7.49
CA ILE A 257 0.93 13.37 6.62
C ILE A 257 0.83 12.12 7.46
N GLU A 258 -0.09 11.23 7.12
CA GLU A 258 -0.30 9.93 7.75
C GLU A 258 0.71 8.89 7.25
N VAL A 259 0.94 7.86 8.05
CA VAL A 259 1.84 6.74 7.72
C VAL A 259 1.04 5.44 7.68
N ILE A 260 0.99 4.82 6.51
CA ILE A 260 0.39 3.50 6.27
C ILE A 260 1.53 2.52 6.04
N LEU A 261 1.46 1.34 6.65
CA LEU A 261 2.45 0.29 6.44
C LEU A 261 1.92 -0.78 5.51
N ASP A 262 2.72 -1.16 4.54
CA ASP A 262 2.54 -2.42 3.82
C ASP A 262 3.08 -3.57 4.69
N VAL A 263 2.21 -4.51 5.04
CA VAL A 263 2.51 -5.58 6.00
C VAL A 263 2.30 -6.96 5.42
N VAL A 264 3.29 -7.82 5.64
CA VAL A 264 3.34 -9.18 5.09
C VAL A 264 3.09 -10.18 6.21
N TYR A 265 1.81 -10.44 6.52
CA TYR A 265 1.43 -11.46 7.51
C TYR A 265 1.01 -12.79 6.88
N ASN A 266 0.96 -12.85 5.55
CA ASN A 266 0.45 -14.01 4.83
C ASN A 266 1.47 -15.15 4.71
N HIS A 267 2.77 -14.85 4.75
CA HIS A 267 3.86 -15.83 4.66
C HIS A 267 5.09 -15.40 5.48
N THR A 268 6.10 -16.25 5.52
CA THR A 268 7.38 -16.00 6.20
C THR A 268 8.55 -16.48 5.33
N PRO A 269 9.78 -16.04 5.63
CA PRO A 269 10.98 -16.42 4.87
C PRO A 269 11.41 -17.90 5.11
N GLU A 270 10.70 -18.63 5.96
CA GLU A 270 10.96 -20.04 6.16
C GLU A 270 10.59 -20.90 4.93
N GLY A 271 9.88 -20.34 3.92
CA GLY A 271 9.63 -20.97 2.63
C GLY A 271 8.87 -22.31 2.72
N ASP A 272 9.12 -23.19 1.76
CA ASP A 272 8.51 -24.53 1.71
C ASP A 272 9.18 -25.52 2.70
N GLN A 273 8.87 -26.80 2.61
CA GLN A 273 9.42 -27.86 3.48
C GLN A 273 10.95 -28.01 3.40
N ARG A 274 11.60 -27.43 2.41
CA ARG A 274 13.06 -27.44 2.20
C ARG A 274 13.72 -26.17 2.74
N GLY A 275 12.93 -25.16 3.09
CA GLY A 275 13.41 -23.88 3.56
C GLY A 275 13.98 -23.92 4.97
N PRO A 276 14.52 -22.78 5.43
CA PRO A 276 15.22 -22.69 6.71
C PRO A 276 14.26 -22.75 7.91
N THR A 277 14.79 -23.16 9.07
CA THR A 277 14.12 -23.08 10.37
C THR A 277 14.70 -21.91 11.15
N LEU A 278 13.95 -20.83 11.29
CA LEU A 278 14.42 -19.53 11.81
C LEU A 278 13.67 -19.08 13.07
N SER A 279 12.36 -19.35 13.14
CA SER A 279 11.46 -18.93 14.21
C SER A 279 10.26 -19.88 14.29
N TRP A 280 9.15 -19.52 13.68
CA TRP A 280 7.82 -20.15 13.80
C TRP A 280 7.81 -21.66 13.54
N ARG A 281 8.54 -22.12 12.52
CA ARG A 281 8.67 -23.53 12.15
C ARG A 281 9.25 -24.37 13.29
N GLY A 282 10.31 -23.86 13.91
CA GLY A 282 10.98 -24.54 15.00
C GLY A 282 10.27 -24.39 16.34
N LEU A 283 9.44 -23.36 16.50
CA LEU A 283 8.67 -23.10 17.71
C LEU A 283 7.40 -23.96 17.77
N ASP A 284 6.58 -23.92 16.72
CA ASP A 284 5.36 -24.72 16.59
C ASP A 284 4.83 -24.70 15.15
N ASN A 285 5.37 -25.55 14.30
CA ASN A 285 5.05 -25.57 12.87
C ASN A 285 3.55 -25.73 12.58
N GLN A 286 2.86 -26.57 13.34
CA GLN A 286 1.43 -26.85 13.14
C GLN A 286 0.52 -25.67 13.57
N ALA A 287 0.97 -24.86 14.51
CA ALA A 287 0.19 -23.73 15.00
C ALA A 287 0.32 -22.50 14.08
N TYR A 288 1.51 -22.26 13.52
CA TYR A 288 1.78 -21.06 12.74
C TYR A 288 1.49 -21.19 11.25
N TYR A 289 1.48 -22.41 10.68
CA TYR A 289 1.34 -22.60 9.23
C TYR A 289 0.12 -23.43 8.85
N HIS A 290 -0.42 -23.12 7.68
CA HIS A 290 -1.31 -24.02 6.96
C HIS A 290 -0.50 -25.17 6.38
N LEU A 291 -0.65 -26.38 6.94
CA LEU A 291 -0.05 -27.59 6.40
C LEU A 291 -0.97 -28.27 5.40
N SER A 292 -0.39 -28.99 4.43
CA SER A 292 -1.14 -29.84 3.53
C SER A 292 -1.91 -30.90 4.32
N ARG A 293 -3.19 -31.06 4.03
CA ARG A 293 -4.03 -32.06 4.69
C ARG A 293 -3.76 -33.49 4.22
N GLN A 294 -3.25 -33.62 2.99
CA GLN A 294 -2.92 -34.90 2.41
C GLN A 294 -1.60 -35.43 2.99
N ASP A 295 -0.65 -34.57 3.17
CA ASP A 295 0.67 -34.89 3.72
C ASP A 295 1.19 -33.66 4.52
N PRO A 296 1.10 -33.68 5.85
CA PRO A 296 1.53 -32.58 6.71
C PRO A 296 3.04 -32.25 6.64
N ALA A 297 3.83 -33.07 5.94
CA ALA A 297 5.22 -32.73 5.65
C ALA A 297 5.36 -31.49 4.76
N TYR A 298 4.30 -31.14 4.02
CA TYR A 298 4.25 -30.03 3.08
C TYR A 298 3.34 -28.90 3.59
N TYR A 299 3.55 -27.70 3.06
CA TYR A 299 2.73 -26.53 3.37
C TYR A 299 1.65 -26.32 2.31
N ALA A 300 0.49 -25.77 2.72
CA ALA A 300 -0.42 -25.13 1.79
C ALA A 300 0.21 -23.81 1.34
N ASN A 301 0.34 -23.62 0.03
CA ASN A 301 0.99 -22.45 -0.56
C ASN A 301 -0.04 -21.60 -1.33
N TYR A 302 -0.66 -20.65 -0.65
CA TYR A 302 -1.59 -19.69 -1.27
C TYR A 302 -0.86 -18.42 -1.74
N THR A 303 0.40 -18.25 -1.35
CA THR A 303 1.18 -17.04 -1.52
C THR A 303 2.15 -17.09 -2.71
N GLY A 304 2.46 -18.28 -3.20
CA GLY A 304 3.51 -18.48 -4.20
C GLY A 304 4.93 -18.57 -3.61
N THR A 305 5.13 -18.22 -2.32
CA THR A 305 6.44 -18.15 -1.66
C THR A 305 6.84 -19.43 -0.93
N GLY A 306 5.96 -20.42 -0.87
CA GLY A 306 6.25 -21.75 -0.29
C GLY A 306 5.47 -22.09 0.96
N ASN A 307 5.04 -21.10 1.75
CA ASN A 307 4.19 -21.32 2.93
C ASN A 307 3.05 -20.31 3.02
N SER A 308 2.11 -20.56 3.91
CA SER A 308 1.06 -19.61 4.27
C SER A 308 0.83 -19.65 5.78
N VAL A 309 0.85 -18.49 6.42
CA VAL A 309 0.58 -18.33 7.85
C VAL A 309 -0.89 -18.63 8.14
N ASN A 310 -1.14 -19.41 9.19
CA ASN A 310 -2.47 -19.85 9.57
C ASN A 310 -3.17 -18.83 10.50
N ALA A 311 -3.69 -17.74 9.93
CA ALA A 311 -4.43 -16.73 10.68
C ALA A 311 -5.76 -17.24 11.28
N SER A 312 -6.17 -18.49 10.99
CA SER A 312 -7.29 -19.16 11.65
C SER A 312 -6.90 -19.86 12.94
N ASN A 313 -5.60 -20.07 13.19
CA ASN A 313 -5.12 -20.57 14.47
C ASN A 313 -5.01 -19.42 15.48
N TYR A 314 -5.52 -19.64 16.69
CA TYR A 314 -5.61 -18.60 17.71
C TYR A 314 -4.26 -17.98 18.07
N VAL A 315 -3.15 -18.72 18.04
CA VAL A 315 -1.84 -18.18 18.41
C VAL A 315 -1.22 -17.35 17.29
N ALA A 316 -1.35 -17.78 16.04
CA ALA A 316 -0.91 -16.99 14.90
C ALA A 316 -1.76 -15.71 14.76
N LEU A 317 -3.08 -15.83 14.93
CA LEU A 317 -3.99 -14.67 14.98
C LEU A 317 -3.62 -13.70 16.11
N GLN A 318 -3.36 -14.22 17.32
CA GLN A 318 -2.94 -13.39 18.45
C GLN A 318 -1.65 -12.63 18.14
N MET A 319 -0.64 -13.30 17.60
CA MET A 319 0.63 -12.67 17.23
C MET A 319 0.42 -11.54 16.19
N ILE A 320 -0.39 -11.78 15.16
CA ILE A 320 -0.73 -10.76 14.16
C ILE A 320 -1.44 -9.56 14.82
N MET A 321 -2.46 -9.81 15.65
CA MET A 321 -3.19 -8.74 16.34
C MET A 321 -2.31 -7.96 17.32
N ASP A 322 -1.40 -8.64 18.04
CA ASP A 322 -0.47 -7.99 18.96
C ASP A 322 0.54 -7.13 18.17
N SER A 323 0.98 -7.59 16.99
CA SER A 323 1.82 -6.79 16.09
C SER A 323 1.08 -5.56 15.57
N LEU A 324 -0.14 -5.69 15.09
CA LEU A 324 -0.96 -4.54 14.67
C LEU A 324 -1.14 -3.51 15.80
N ARG A 325 -1.46 -3.98 17.03
CA ARG A 325 -1.57 -3.08 18.20
C ARG A 325 -0.26 -2.37 18.52
N TYR A 326 0.88 -3.08 18.43
CA TYR A 326 2.20 -2.50 18.64
C TYR A 326 2.48 -1.37 17.64
N TRP A 327 2.27 -1.61 16.34
CA TRP A 327 2.47 -0.60 15.32
C TRP A 327 1.53 0.59 15.48
N VAL A 328 0.29 0.37 15.92
CA VAL A 328 -0.68 1.43 16.17
C VAL A 328 -0.39 2.19 17.46
N GLN A 329 -0.16 1.51 18.57
CA GLN A 329 -0.13 2.14 19.91
C GLN A 329 1.24 2.64 20.32
N GLU A 330 2.32 1.95 19.87
CA GLU A 330 3.68 2.28 20.24
C GLU A 330 4.49 2.93 19.11
N MET A 331 4.12 2.68 17.85
CA MET A 331 4.79 3.23 16.67
C MET A 331 3.94 4.30 15.96
N HIS A 332 2.72 4.55 16.41
CA HIS A 332 1.76 5.58 15.99
C HIS A 332 1.35 5.55 14.51
N VAL A 333 1.42 4.40 13.82
CA VAL A 333 1.00 4.31 12.42
C VAL A 333 -0.52 4.50 12.25
N ASP A 334 -0.96 5.02 11.10
CA ASP A 334 -2.33 5.41 10.81
C ASP A 334 -3.10 4.40 9.99
N GLY A 335 -2.40 3.43 9.42
CA GLY A 335 -3.03 2.43 8.56
C GLY A 335 -2.13 1.27 8.21
N PHE A 336 -2.75 0.27 7.57
CA PHE A 336 -2.09 -0.91 7.03
C PHE A 336 -2.63 -1.24 5.63
N ARG A 337 -1.73 -1.55 4.72
CA ARG A 337 -2.00 -2.30 3.49
C ARG A 337 -1.55 -3.74 3.74
N PHE A 338 -2.47 -4.69 3.59
CA PHE A 338 -2.18 -6.10 3.81
C PHE A 338 -1.84 -6.77 2.49
N ASP A 339 -0.60 -7.19 2.36
CA ASP A 339 -0.11 -7.99 1.25
C ASP A 339 -0.89 -9.31 1.18
N LEU A 340 -1.34 -9.68 -0.02
CA LEU A 340 -2.16 -10.87 -0.28
C LEU A 340 -3.24 -11.11 0.79
N ALA A 341 -4.02 -10.09 1.12
CA ALA A 341 -4.96 -10.12 2.25
C ALA A 341 -5.96 -11.26 2.19
N SER A 342 -6.24 -11.82 1.02
CA SER A 342 -7.12 -12.97 0.83
C SER A 342 -6.62 -14.21 1.57
N VAL A 343 -5.31 -14.37 1.73
CA VAL A 343 -4.70 -15.49 2.48
C VAL A 343 -5.12 -15.47 3.94
N LEU A 344 -5.20 -14.29 4.57
CA LEU A 344 -5.60 -14.13 5.97
C LEU A 344 -7.07 -14.50 6.22
N GLY A 345 -7.87 -14.52 5.14
CA GLY A 345 -9.26 -14.94 5.13
C GLY A 345 -9.48 -16.41 4.78
N ARG A 346 -8.42 -17.17 4.51
CA ARG A 346 -8.57 -18.58 4.11
C ARG A 346 -8.87 -19.45 5.31
N VAL A 347 -10.05 -20.06 5.27
CA VAL A 347 -10.56 -20.97 6.30
C VAL A 347 -10.69 -22.37 5.71
N ALA A 348 -10.00 -23.31 6.32
CA ALA A 348 -10.09 -24.71 5.95
C ALA A 348 -11.37 -25.34 6.54
N LEU A 349 -12.27 -25.85 5.69
CA LEU A 349 -13.49 -26.51 6.17
C LEU A 349 -13.18 -27.85 6.82
N PRO A 350 -13.77 -28.17 7.99
CA PRO A 350 -13.65 -29.49 8.61
C PRO A 350 -14.13 -30.58 7.63
N ASN A 351 -13.38 -31.67 7.52
CA ASN A 351 -13.72 -32.85 6.70
C ASN A 351 -13.85 -32.58 5.17
N SER A 352 -13.27 -31.50 4.67
CA SER A 352 -13.18 -31.19 3.25
C SER A 352 -11.75 -31.37 2.75
N ASN A 353 -11.57 -31.84 1.52
CA ASN A 353 -10.29 -31.79 0.82
C ASN A 353 -10.01 -30.39 0.22
N ASP A 354 -10.90 -29.43 0.48
CA ASP A 354 -10.74 -28.05 0.08
C ASP A 354 -9.49 -27.48 0.79
N PRO A 355 -8.54 -26.95 0.06
CA PRO A 355 -7.32 -26.37 0.64
C PRO A 355 -7.58 -25.14 1.53
N GLY A 356 -8.82 -24.65 1.57
CA GLY A 356 -9.26 -23.44 2.27
C GLY A 356 -9.77 -22.41 1.28
N ARG A 357 -11.01 -21.95 1.49
CA ARG A 357 -11.63 -20.88 0.73
C ARG A 357 -11.57 -19.57 1.50
N PHE A 358 -11.61 -18.48 0.77
CA PHE A 358 -11.78 -17.16 1.37
C PHE A 358 -13.15 -17.05 2.07
N ASP A 359 -13.11 -16.56 3.30
CA ASP A 359 -14.29 -16.18 4.07
C ASP A 359 -14.10 -14.77 4.64
N ARG A 360 -14.93 -13.83 4.20
CA ARG A 360 -14.92 -12.45 4.71
C ARG A 360 -15.20 -12.34 6.21
N TYR A 361 -15.72 -13.40 6.81
CA TYR A 361 -15.97 -13.53 8.25
C TYR A 361 -14.93 -14.40 8.97
N ALA A 362 -13.79 -14.67 8.33
CA ALA A 362 -12.69 -15.39 8.95
C ALA A 362 -12.25 -14.73 10.28
N PRO A 363 -11.67 -15.50 11.21
CA PRO A 363 -11.27 -15.01 12.54
C PRO A 363 -10.45 -13.73 12.49
N PHE A 364 -9.53 -13.59 11.52
CA PHE A 364 -8.71 -12.38 11.36
C PHE A 364 -9.56 -11.13 11.13
N PHE A 365 -10.47 -11.14 10.15
CA PHE A 365 -11.29 -9.96 9.84
C PHE A 365 -12.23 -9.59 10.99
N GLN A 366 -12.75 -10.60 11.72
CA GLN A 366 -13.55 -10.35 12.91
C GLN A 366 -12.73 -9.76 14.05
N ALA A 367 -11.51 -10.26 14.30
CA ALA A 367 -10.63 -9.75 15.33
C ALA A 367 -10.24 -8.27 15.05
N VAL A 368 -9.81 -7.96 13.83
CA VAL A 368 -9.46 -6.58 13.44
C VAL A 368 -10.66 -5.63 13.60
N ARG A 369 -11.86 -6.06 13.17
CA ARG A 369 -13.05 -5.21 13.20
C ARG A 369 -13.50 -4.85 14.62
N GLN A 370 -13.36 -5.76 15.58
CA GLN A 370 -13.83 -5.56 16.95
C GLN A 370 -12.80 -4.93 17.89
N ASP A 371 -11.53 -4.86 17.45
CA ASP A 371 -10.45 -4.36 18.30
C ASP A 371 -10.51 -2.83 18.42
N PRO A 372 -10.64 -2.29 19.66
CA PRO A 372 -10.67 -0.85 19.86
C PRO A 372 -9.41 -0.12 19.40
N ALA A 373 -8.24 -0.79 19.39
CA ALA A 373 -7.01 -0.20 18.90
C ALA A 373 -7.02 0.04 17.38
N MET A 374 -7.86 -0.70 16.66
CA MET A 374 -8.02 -0.56 15.20
C MET A 374 -9.10 0.46 14.82
N ALA A 375 -9.79 1.05 15.78
CA ALA A 375 -10.80 2.08 15.51
C ALA A 375 -10.17 3.32 14.88
N GLY A 376 -10.63 3.69 13.68
CA GLY A 376 -10.11 4.84 12.94
C GLY A 376 -8.81 4.58 12.17
N ILE A 377 -8.26 3.36 12.21
CA ILE A 377 -7.10 2.94 11.42
C ILE A 377 -7.53 2.60 10.00
N LYS A 378 -6.79 3.09 9.00
CA LYS A 378 -7.01 2.75 7.59
C LYS A 378 -6.63 1.30 7.34
N LEU A 379 -7.58 0.51 6.82
CA LEU A 379 -7.39 -0.90 6.49
C LEU A 379 -7.54 -1.07 4.99
N ILE A 380 -6.46 -1.43 4.31
CA ILE A 380 -6.39 -1.59 2.86
C ILE A 380 -6.01 -3.04 2.57
N ALA A 381 -6.79 -3.72 1.75
CA ALA A 381 -6.51 -5.07 1.30
C ALA A 381 -5.91 -5.07 -0.11
N GLU A 382 -4.89 -5.88 -0.33
CA GLU A 382 -4.63 -6.44 -1.63
C GLU A 382 -5.59 -7.63 -1.81
N PRO A 383 -6.62 -7.52 -2.69
CA PRO A 383 -7.76 -8.42 -2.65
C PRO A 383 -7.57 -9.68 -3.51
N TRP A 384 -6.37 -10.24 -3.54
CA TRP A 384 -6.07 -11.50 -4.26
C TRP A 384 -5.00 -12.32 -3.58
N ASP A 385 -4.83 -13.54 -4.05
CA ASP A 385 -3.72 -14.44 -3.80
C ASP A 385 -3.51 -15.38 -5.01
N THR A 386 -2.49 -16.23 -4.97
CA THR A 386 -2.08 -17.05 -6.11
C THR A 386 -2.88 -18.34 -6.28
N ALA A 387 -3.74 -18.71 -5.33
CA ALA A 387 -4.48 -19.96 -5.36
C ALA A 387 -5.88 -19.81 -5.97
N GLY A 388 -6.48 -20.93 -6.31
CA GLY A 388 -7.85 -20.96 -6.84
C GLY A 388 -8.85 -20.26 -5.91
N GLY A 389 -9.70 -19.39 -6.47
CA GLY A 389 -10.66 -18.57 -5.71
C GLY A 389 -9.99 -17.49 -4.86
N GLY A 390 -8.75 -17.08 -5.18
CA GLY A 390 -8.03 -16.05 -4.45
C GLY A 390 -8.43 -14.61 -4.78
N TYR A 391 -8.95 -14.36 -5.97
CA TYR A 391 -9.39 -13.02 -6.38
C TYR A 391 -10.70 -12.62 -5.70
N GLN A 392 -10.67 -11.59 -4.87
CA GLN A 392 -11.73 -11.20 -3.93
C GLN A 392 -12.08 -9.71 -3.98
N LEU A 393 -11.82 -9.01 -5.09
CA LEU A 393 -12.18 -7.60 -5.24
C LEU A 393 -13.68 -7.38 -4.98
N GLY A 394 -14.00 -6.47 -4.06
CA GLY A 394 -15.37 -6.17 -3.63
C GLY A 394 -15.91 -7.08 -2.53
N ALA A 395 -15.15 -8.07 -2.06
CA ALA A 395 -15.66 -9.07 -1.13
C ALA A 395 -15.44 -8.75 0.36
N TYR A 396 -14.64 -7.73 0.69
CA TYR A 396 -14.30 -7.41 2.08
C TYR A 396 -15.44 -6.69 2.83
N LEU A 397 -15.34 -6.68 4.14
CA LEU A 397 -16.33 -6.06 5.02
C LEU A 397 -16.29 -4.52 4.94
N PRO A 398 -17.40 -3.81 5.27
CA PRO A 398 -17.38 -2.37 5.43
C PRO A 398 -16.28 -1.90 6.42
N GLY A 399 -15.60 -0.82 6.07
CA GLY A 399 -14.44 -0.31 6.80
C GLY A 399 -13.09 -0.76 6.22
N TRP A 400 -13.11 -1.70 5.26
CA TRP A 400 -11.95 -2.04 4.43
C TRP A 400 -12.00 -1.31 3.09
N SER A 401 -10.86 -0.83 2.64
CA SER A 401 -10.63 -0.43 1.26
C SER A 401 -9.80 -1.49 0.55
N GLU A 402 -9.85 -1.52 -0.76
CA GLU A 402 -9.22 -2.57 -1.57
C GLU A 402 -8.48 -1.94 -2.75
N TRP A 403 -7.28 -2.41 -3.03
CA TRP A 403 -6.58 -2.07 -4.27
C TRP A 403 -7.43 -2.50 -5.47
N ASN A 404 -7.83 -1.55 -6.33
CA ASN A 404 -8.72 -1.80 -7.45
C ASN A 404 -7.92 -1.99 -8.75
N ASP A 405 -7.53 -3.23 -9.05
CA ASP A 405 -6.87 -3.60 -10.29
C ASP A 405 -7.75 -3.37 -11.53
N ARG A 406 -9.08 -3.47 -11.39
CA ARG A 406 -10.01 -3.15 -12.49
C ARG A 406 -9.97 -1.67 -12.87
N PHE A 407 -9.80 -0.79 -11.89
CA PHE A 407 -9.57 0.63 -12.17
C PHE A 407 -8.29 0.80 -12.98
N ARG A 408 -7.18 0.23 -12.50
CA ARG A 408 -5.87 0.26 -13.15
C ARG A 408 -5.98 -0.18 -14.62
N ASP A 409 -6.49 -1.38 -14.85
CA ASP A 409 -6.54 -2.00 -16.16
C ASP A 409 -7.51 -1.26 -17.11
N THR A 410 -8.67 -0.81 -16.59
CA THR A 410 -9.62 -0.02 -17.37
C THR A 410 -9.01 1.30 -17.84
N MET A 411 -8.32 2.04 -16.94
CA MET A 411 -7.70 3.32 -17.32
C MET A 411 -6.56 3.12 -18.31
N ARG A 412 -5.70 2.11 -18.10
CA ARG A 412 -4.65 1.77 -19.05
C ARG A 412 -5.22 1.38 -20.42
N CYS A 413 -6.16 0.45 -20.49
CA CYS A 413 -6.81 0.05 -21.73
C CYS A 413 -7.48 1.21 -22.43
N PHE A 414 -8.20 2.07 -21.71
CA PHE A 414 -8.93 3.20 -22.28
C PHE A 414 -7.98 4.21 -22.95
N TRP A 415 -6.86 4.56 -22.33
CA TRP A 415 -5.94 5.55 -22.89
C TRP A 415 -4.92 4.97 -23.87
N LEU A 416 -4.43 3.74 -23.61
CA LEU A 416 -3.28 3.20 -24.30
C LEU A 416 -3.62 2.14 -25.38
N GLN A 417 -4.80 1.49 -25.29
CA GLN A 417 -5.18 0.43 -26.22
C GLN A 417 -6.14 0.95 -27.31
N PRO A 418 -6.23 0.27 -28.49
CA PRO A 418 -7.09 0.70 -29.59
C PRO A 418 -8.58 0.72 -29.24
N HIS A 419 -9.06 -0.25 -28.49
CA HIS A 419 -10.47 -0.38 -28.12
C HIS A 419 -10.80 0.47 -26.89
N LYS A 420 -11.73 1.41 -27.05
CA LYS A 420 -12.11 2.39 -26.03
C LYS A 420 -13.46 2.02 -25.40
N ASN A 421 -13.46 1.37 -24.23
CA ASN A 421 -14.69 1.06 -23.51
C ASN A 421 -15.10 2.23 -22.60
N ARG A 422 -15.96 3.12 -23.11
CA ARG A 422 -16.48 4.30 -22.38
C ARG A 422 -17.33 3.92 -21.17
N GLY A 423 -18.13 2.84 -21.27
CA GLY A 423 -18.96 2.37 -20.17
C GLY A 423 -18.14 1.89 -18.99
N ALA A 424 -17.10 1.06 -19.25
CA ALA A 424 -16.18 0.63 -18.21
C ALA A 424 -15.41 1.81 -17.58
N PHE A 425 -14.92 2.75 -18.41
CA PHE A 425 -14.25 3.96 -17.93
C PHE A 425 -15.16 4.79 -17.01
N ALA A 426 -16.41 5.04 -17.45
CA ALA A 426 -17.39 5.80 -16.68
C ALA A 426 -17.75 5.13 -15.35
N SER A 427 -17.88 3.79 -15.33
CA SER A 427 -18.12 3.01 -14.12
C SER A 427 -16.95 3.18 -13.13
N GLN A 428 -15.72 3.01 -13.60
CA GLN A 428 -14.54 3.07 -12.74
C GLN A 428 -14.27 4.49 -12.21
N ILE A 429 -14.36 5.52 -13.07
CA ILE A 429 -14.11 6.92 -12.64
C ILE A 429 -15.19 7.42 -11.66
N SER A 430 -16.38 6.81 -11.66
CA SER A 430 -17.47 7.10 -10.73
C SER A 430 -17.42 6.32 -9.42
N GLY A 431 -16.33 5.60 -9.14
CA GLY A 431 -16.11 4.91 -7.87
C GLY A 431 -16.36 3.40 -7.91
N ALA A 432 -16.52 2.79 -9.09
CA ALA A 432 -16.65 1.34 -9.26
C ALA A 432 -17.84 0.73 -8.46
N SER A 433 -19.03 1.33 -8.60
CA SER A 433 -20.23 0.92 -7.85
C SER A 433 -20.63 -0.54 -8.04
N GLU A 434 -20.33 -1.13 -9.21
CA GLU A 434 -20.58 -2.56 -9.48
C GLU A 434 -19.82 -3.47 -8.52
N GLN A 435 -18.62 -3.04 -8.07
CA GLN A 435 -17.77 -3.80 -7.15
C GLN A 435 -18.08 -3.48 -5.69
N PHE A 436 -18.41 -2.22 -5.37
CA PHE A 436 -18.38 -1.72 -4.00
C PHE A 436 -19.73 -1.22 -3.46
N HIS A 437 -20.75 -0.96 -4.30
CA HIS A 437 -22.04 -0.43 -3.83
C HIS A 437 -22.93 -1.54 -3.23
N HIS A 438 -22.48 -2.14 -2.15
CA HIS A 438 -23.22 -3.13 -1.36
C HIS A 438 -22.81 -3.06 0.12
N ASP A 439 -23.58 -3.67 1.00
CA ASP A 439 -23.30 -3.81 2.44
C ASP A 439 -22.99 -2.48 3.18
N GLY A 440 -23.43 -1.34 2.63
CA GLY A 440 -23.16 -0.02 3.21
C GLY A 440 -21.73 0.51 2.98
N ARG A 441 -21.03 -0.05 1.99
CA ARG A 441 -19.72 0.46 1.55
C ARG A 441 -19.88 1.77 0.78
N CYS A 442 -18.83 2.54 0.70
CA CYS A 442 -18.76 3.85 0.04
C CYS A 442 -17.73 3.85 -1.10
N PRO A 443 -17.67 4.88 -1.97
CA PRO A 443 -16.70 4.95 -3.06
C PRO A 443 -15.24 4.80 -2.62
N GLN A 444 -14.89 5.24 -1.40
CA GLN A 444 -13.55 5.13 -0.81
C GLN A 444 -13.13 3.71 -0.47
N SER A 445 -14.01 2.73 -0.62
CA SER A 445 -13.62 1.32 -0.60
C SER A 445 -12.69 0.97 -1.78
N SER A 446 -12.72 1.75 -2.86
CA SER A 446 -11.82 1.63 -4.00
C SER A 446 -10.55 2.46 -3.78
N ILE A 447 -9.40 1.80 -3.64
CA ILE A 447 -8.08 2.43 -3.79
C ILE A 447 -7.76 2.41 -5.28
N ASN A 448 -7.82 3.57 -5.90
CA ASN A 448 -7.57 3.74 -7.32
C ASN A 448 -6.08 3.96 -7.58
N PHE A 449 -5.50 3.25 -8.52
CA PHE A 449 -4.12 3.43 -8.93
C PHE A 449 -3.95 3.17 -10.44
N ILE A 450 -2.94 3.78 -11.04
CA ILE A 450 -2.51 3.52 -12.42
C ILE A 450 -1.34 2.55 -12.42
N THR A 451 -0.45 2.69 -11.44
CA THR A 451 0.78 1.94 -11.23
C THR A 451 0.92 1.64 -9.74
N SER A 452 1.75 0.68 -9.41
CA SER A 452 2.18 0.33 -8.06
C SER A 452 3.67 -0.05 -8.07
N HIS A 453 4.22 -0.45 -6.93
CA HIS A 453 5.60 -0.93 -6.85
C HIS A 453 5.87 -2.10 -7.82
N ASP A 454 4.89 -2.98 -8.03
CA ASP A 454 4.91 -4.07 -8.99
C ASP A 454 4.27 -3.65 -10.33
N GLY A 455 4.95 -3.93 -11.42
CA GLY A 455 4.53 -3.49 -12.75
C GLY A 455 5.38 -2.35 -13.30
N PHE A 456 4.99 -1.82 -14.45
CA PHE A 456 5.63 -0.66 -15.05
C PHE A 456 5.36 0.62 -14.27
N THR A 457 6.37 1.51 -14.19
CA THR A 457 6.18 2.90 -13.80
C THR A 457 5.29 3.63 -14.82
N LEU A 458 4.74 4.78 -14.47
CA LEU A 458 3.94 5.58 -15.40
C LEU A 458 4.69 5.94 -16.68
N ASN A 459 5.98 6.22 -16.57
CA ASN A 459 6.82 6.51 -17.74
C ASN A 459 7.09 5.27 -18.59
N ASP A 460 7.34 4.12 -17.95
CA ASP A 460 7.59 2.87 -18.67
C ASP A 460 6.31 2.34 -19.34
N LEU A 461 5.15 2.57 -18.72
CA LEU A 461 3.84 2.22 -19.26
C LEU A 461 3.56 2.86 -20.63
N VAL A 462 4.12 4.04 -20.89
CA VAL A 462 3.99 4.77 -22.16
C VAL A 462 5.24 4.69 -23.04
N SER A 463 6.24 3.91 -22.61
CA SER A 463 7.54 3.81 -23.30
C SER A 463 7.94 2.39 -23.70
N TYR A 464 7.31 1.36 -23.13
CA TYR A 464 7.63 -0.03 -23.37
C TYR A 464 6.38 -0.86 -23.64
N ASN A 465 6.46 -1.72 -24.68
CA ASN A 465 5.42 -2.72 -24.93
C ASN A 465 5.76 -4.05 -24.25
N GLN A 466 7.05 -4.31 -24.01
CA GLN A 466 7.54 -5.55 -23.41
C GLN A 466 8.33 -5.27 -22.14
N LYS A 467 8.32 -6.21 -21.22
CA LYS A 467 9.14 -6.14 -20.02
C LYS A 467 10.62 -6.42 -20.31
N HIS A 468 11.49 -5.79 -19.53
CA HIS A 468 12.95 -5.90 -19.60
C HIS A 468 13.50 -6.22 -18.20
N ASN A 469 13.21 -7.44 -17.70
CA ASN A 469 13.59 -7.92 -16.37
C ASN A 469 14.91 -8.69 -16.35
N GLU A 470 15.72 -8.65 -17.41
CA GLU A 470 17.00 -9.35 -17.50
C GLU A 470 17.93 -9.06 -16.30
N PRO A 471 17.97 -7.82 -15.74
CA PRO A 471 18.76 -7.53 -14.54
C PRO A 471 18.38 -8.34 -13.29
N ASN A 472 17.16 -8.91 -13.26
CA ASN A 472 16.68 -9.72 -12.13
C ASN A 472 17.31 -11.12 -12.06
N GLY A 473 17.97 -11.58 -13.15
CA GLY A 473 18.64 -12.88 -13.20
C GLY A 473 17.67 -14.07 -13.38
N GLU A 474 16.43 -13.84 -13.80
CA GLU A 474 15.37 -14.84 -13.97
C GLU A 474 14.99 -15.09 -15.43
N ASP A 475 15.91 -14.81 -16.36
CA ASP A 475 15.71 -14.97 -17.81
C ASP A 475 14.47 -14.23 -18.35
N ASN A 476 14.11 -13.08 -17.76
CA ASN A 476 12.93 -12.28 -18.11
C ASN A 476 11.59 -13.06 -18.00
N ARG A 477 11.52 -14.09 -17.14
CA ARG A 477 10.31 -14.92 -16.93
C ARG A 477 9.40 -14.35 -15.84
N ASP A 478 9.95 -13.60 -14.92
CA ASP A 478 9.31 -12.94 -13.78
C ASP A 478 8.48 -11.72 -14.22
N GLY A 479 7.59 -11.25 -13.37
CA GLY A 479 6.70 -10.11 -13.63
C GLY A 479 5.59 -10.39 -14.66
N HIS A 480 4.75 -9.39 -14.89
CA HIS A 480 3.60 -9.51 -15.79
C HIS A 480 4.01 -9.47 -17.27
N ASN A 481 3.37 -10.31 -18.09
CA ASN A 481 3.58 -10.32 -19.54
C ASN A 481 2.66 -9.33 -20.28
N ASP A 482 1.45 -9.08 -19.76
CA ASP A 482 0.52 -8.10 -20.30
C ASP A 482 0.39 -6.92 -19.33
N ASN A 483 0.95 -5.78 -19.73
CA ASN A 483 0.96 -4.56 -18.91
C ASN A 483 -0.11 -3.55 -19.36
N HIS A 484 -0.88 -3.85 -20.41
CA HIS A 484 -1.76 -2.89 -21.07
C HIS A 484 -1.04 -1.59 -21.44
N SER A 485 0.23 -1.67 -21.80
CA SER A 485 1.11 -0.55 -22.11
C SER A 485 1.11 -0.22 -23.60
N TRP A 486 1.66 0.94 -23.94
CA TRP A 486 1.89 1.35 -25.33
C TRP A 486 3.14 2.23 -25.41
N ASN A 487 4.13 1.79 -26.20
CA ASN A 487 5.41 2.51 -26.37
C ASN A 487 5.31 3.81 -27.20
N ALA A 488 4.13 4.17 -27.68
CA ALA A 488 3.85 5.34 -28.51
C ALA A 488 4.66 5.40 -29.83
N GLY A 489 5.22 4.27 -30.28
CA GLY A 489 5.91 4.15 -31.55
C GLY A 489 7.42 3.82 -31.47
N ALA A 490 8.03 3.82 -30.29
CA ALA A 490 9.41 3.41 -30.08
C ALA A 490 9.58 2.70 -28.75
N GLU A 491 10.27 1.56 -28.73
CA GLU A 491 10.56 0.81 -27.51
C GLU A 491 11.69 1.50 -26.74
N GLY A 492 11.42 1.87 -25.48
CA GLY A 492 12.38 2.56 -24.63
C GLY A 492 12.61 4.05 -24.97
N PRO A 493 13.74 4.63 -24.55
CA PRO A 493 14.07 6.03 -24.78
C PRO A 493 14.16 6.36 -26.29
N THR A 494 13.74 7.60 -26.67
CA THR A 494 13.82 8.09 -28.05
C THR A 494 14.01 9.61 -28.07
N ASP A 495 14.68 10.11 -29.11
CA ASP A 495 14.83 11.55 -29.36
C ASP A 495 13.71 12.11 -30.27
N ASP A 496 12.76 11.28 -30.72
CA ASP A 496 11.65 11.69 -31.56
C ASP A 496 10.70 12.63 -30.76
N PRO A 497 10.57 13.90 -31.16
CA PRO A 497 9.80 14.88 -30.42
C PRO A 497 8.28 14.62 -30.47
N ASP A 498 7.77 13.93 -31.49
CA ASP A 498 6.34 13.63 -31.64
C ASP A 498 5.96 12.46 -30.72
N ILE A 499 6.81 11.44 -30.64
CA ILE A 499 6.65 10.34 -29.70
C ILE A 499 6.72 10.88 -28.28
N ASN A 500 7.71 11.69 -27.95
CA ASN A 500 7.86 12.25 -26.61
C ASN A 500 6.70 13.17 -26.20
N ARG A 501 6.14 13.96 -27.14
CA ARG A 501 4.91 14.73 -26.89
C ARG A 501 3.71 13.83 -26.61
N THR A 502 3.58 12.74 -27.34
CA THR A 502 2.51 11.76 -27.13
C THR A 502 2.63 11.11 -25.75
N ARG A 503 3.82 10.62 -25.39
CA ARG A 503 4.10 10.06 -24.04
C ARG A 503 3.78 11.04 -22.93
N ALA A 504 4.20 12.30 -23.07
CA ALA A 504 3.92 13.34 -22.08
C ALA A 504 2.41 13.61 -21.90
N ARG A 505 1.62 13.59 -22.99
CA ARG A 505 0.15 13.70 -22.92
C ARG A 505 -0.47 12.49 -22.24
N LEU A 506 -0.04 11.29 -22.60
CA LEU A 506 -0.56 10.04 -22.02
C LEU A 506 -0.31 9.96 -20.51
N LYS A 507 0.87 10.36 -20.04
CA LYS A 507 1.15 10.46 -18.61
C LYS A 507 0.16 11.40 -17.90
N ARG A 508 -0.07 12.60 -18.47
CA ARG A 508 -0.98 13.59 -17.89
C ARG A 508 -2.44 13.13 -17.87
N VAL A 509 -2.93 12.47 -18.92
CA VAL A 509 -4.34 12.00 -18.91
C VAL A 509 -4.57 10.82 -17.96
N LEU A 510 -3.56 9.97 -17.78
CA LEU A 510 -3.60 8.89 -16.79
C LEU A 510 -3.65 9.45 -15.36
N LEU A 511 -2.78 10.43 -15.03
CA LEU A 511 -2.80 11.14 -13.75
C LEU A 511 -4.11 11.92 -13.54
N ALA A 512 -4.64 12.57 -14.59
CA ALA A 512 -5.93 13.25 -14.52
C ALA A 512 -7.06 12.26 -14.25
N SER A 513 -7.08 11.09 -14.91
CA SER A 513 -8.07 10.05 -14.67
C SER A 513 -8.01 9.53 -13.24
N LEU A 514 -6.82 9.37 -12.67
CA LEU A 514 -6.62 8.96 -11.29
C LEU A 514 -7.17 10.01 -10.30
N LEU A 515 -6.72 11.25 -10.44
CA LEU A 515 -6.96 12.29 -9.44
C LEU A 515 -8.32 12.99 -9.57
N LEU A 516 -9.01 12.86 -10.72
CA LEU A 516 -10.37 13.36 -10.91
C LEU A 516 -11.45 12.28 -10.67
N SER A 517 -11.08 11.05 -10.32
CA SER A 517 -12.03 9.95 -10.06
C SER A 517 -12.62 9.99 -8.65
N GLN A 518 -13.81 9.41 -8.49
CA GLN A 518 -14.32 9.02 -7.17
C GLN A 518 -13.48 7.88 -6.60
N GLY A 519 -13.51 7.70 -5.28
CA GLY A 519 -12.65 6.74 -4.59
C GLY A 519 -11.41 7.40 -3.99
N THR A 520 -10.45 6.61 -3.52
CA THR A 520 -9.21 7.11 -2.90
C THR A 520 -8.04 6.89 -3.87
N PRO A 521 -7.41 7.95 -4.38
CA PRO A 521 -6.27 7.80 -5.29
C PRO A 521 -4.99 7.42 -4.56
N MET A 522 -4.24 6.50 -5.13
CA MET A 522 -2.87 6.15 -4.77
C MET A 522 -1.93 6.45 -5.93
N LEU A 523 -0.89 7.23 -5.65
CA LEU A 523 0.17 7.61 -6.58
C LEU A 523 1.45 6.87 -6.19
N THR A 524 2.11 6.23 -7.14
CA THR A 524 3.40 5.57 -6.91
C THR A 524 4.54 6.60 -6.98
N ALA A 525 5.43 6.58 -6.00
CA ALA A 525 6.53 7.52 -5.88
C ALA A 525 7.41 7.57 -7.13
N GLY A 526 7.56 8.78 -7.68
CA GLY A 526 8.35 9.04 -8.88
C GLY A 526 7.54 9.05 -10.18
N ASP A 527 6.28 8.64 -10.19
CA ASP A 527 5.44 8.75 -11.38
C ASP A 527 5.22 10.21 -11.79
N GLU A 528 5.08 11.08 -10.80
CA GLU A 528 5.02 12.53 -10.98
C GLU A 528 6.34 13.14 -11.47
N MET A 529 7.44 12.39 -11.41
CA MET A 529 8.78 12.81 -11.84
C MET A 529 9.21 12.20 -13.19
N SER A 530 8.34 11.42 -13.82
CA SER A 530 8.68 10.60 -14.99
C SER A 530 9.75 9.52 -14.72
N ARG A 531 9.76 8.92 -13.50
CA ARG A 531 10.67 7.82 -13.13
C ARG A 531 10.59 6.67 -14.13
N THR A 532 11.73 6.10 -14.48
CA THR A 532 11.82 4.88 -15.27
C THR A 532 12.55 3.77 -14.50
N GLN A 533 12.09 2.55 -14.63
CA GLN A 533 12.79 1.33 -14.26
C GLN A 533 13.41 0.65 -15.49
N GLN A 534 13.54 1.40 -16.61
CA GLN A 534 14.11 0.93 -17.87
C GLN A 534 13.36 -0.27 -18.46
N GLY A 535 12.04 -0.31 -18.24
CA GLY A 535 11.18 -1.41 -18.67
C GLY A 535 11.21 -2.64 -17.76
N ASN A 536 11.88 -2.57 -16.61
CA ASN A 536 11.77 -3.60 -15.58
C ASN A 536 10.44 -3.44 -14.84
N ASN A 537 9.55 -4.42 -14.94
CA ASN A 537 8.24 -4.39 -14.30
C ASN A 537 8.15 -5.26 -13.03
N ASN A 538 9.29 -5.70 -12.49
CA ASN A 538 9.37 -6.51 -11.28
C ASN A 538 10.70 -6.25 -10.53
N ALA A 539 10.97 -4.99 -10.19
CA ALA A 539 12.25 -4.55 -9.66
C ALA A 539 12.49 -4.93 -8.17
N TYR A 540 11.90 -6.05 -7.71
CA TYR A 540 11.91 -6.48 -6.30
C TYR A 540 13.31 -6.74 -5.74
N ASN A 541 14.27 -7.07 -6.61
CA ASN A 541 15.64 -7.39 -6.26
C ASN A 541 16.68 -6.35 -6.76
N GLN A 542 16.20 -5.15 -7.15
CA GLN A 542 17.04 -4.10 -7.74
C GLN A 542 17.32 -2.98 -6.73
N ASP A 543 18.26 -3.19 -5.81
CA ASP A 543 18.72 -2.16 -4.87
C ASP A 543 19.78 -1.25 -5.53
N ASN A 544 19.41 -0.58 -6.59
CA ASN A 544 20.31 0.25 -7.41
C ASN A 544 19.54 1.37 -8.13
N ALA A 545 20.17 2.03 -9.11
CA ALA A 545 19.61 3.14 -9.86
C ALA A 545 18.36 2.78 -10.70
N ILE A 546 18.04 1.49 -10.91
CA ILE A 546 16.78 1.09 -11.55
C ILE A 546 15.59 1.45 -10.65
N SER A 547 15.73 1.26 -9.34
CA SER A 547 14.66 1.47 -8.35
C SER A 547 14.72 2.81 -7.62
N TRP A 548 15.93 3.39 -7.42
CA TRP A 548 16.07 4.65 -6.70
C TRP A 548 15.59 5.83 -7.53
N LEU A 549 14.91 6.79 -6.89
CA LEU A 549 14.43 7.99 -7.60
C LEU A 549 15.60 8.86 -8.06
N ASP A 550 15.62 9.19 -9.35
CA ASP A 550 16.58 10.14 -9.92
C ASP A 550 16.05 11.57 -9.83
N TRP A 551 16.34 12.22 -8.73
CA TRP A 551 15.93 13.60 -8.46
C TRP A 551 16.56 14.64 -9.40
N LYS A 552 17.67 14.29 -10.05
CA LYS A 552 18.37 15.23 -10.94
C LYS A 552 17.69 15.35 -12.31
N SER A 553 17.05 14.28 -12.75
CA SER A 553 16.32 14.24 -14.03
C SER A 553 14.81 14.40 -13.83
N ALA A 554 14.36 14.82 -12.64
CA ALA A 554 12.95 14.98 -12.31
C ALA A 554 12.22 15.89 -13.30
N ASP A 555 11.07 15.46 -13.80
CA ASP A 555 10.17 16.23 -14.66
C ASP A 555 9.39 17.24 -13.82
N GLU A 556 9.96 18.44 -13.65
CA GLU A 556 9.39 19.52 -12.83
C GLU A 556 8.00 19.96 -13.31
N ASP A 557 7.75 19.92 -14.62
CA ASP A 557 6.44 20.25 -15.18
C ASP A 557 5.38 19.22 -14.77
N LEU A 558 5.72 17.93 -14.79
CA LEU A 558 4.82 16.86 -14.38
C LEU A 558 4.58 16.86 -12.86
N ILE A 559 5.59 17.22 -12.05
CA ILE A 559 5.42 17.45 -10.60
C ILE A 559 4.40 18.59 -10.38
N GLY A 560 4.59 19.72 -11.07
CA GLY A 560 3.68 20.87 -11.00
C GLY A 560 2.25 20.51 -11.46
N PHE A 561 2.13 19.74 -12.53
CA PHE A 561 0.87 19.24 -13.06
C PHE A 561 0.15 18.33 -12.04
N THR A 562 0.87 17.38 -11.43
CA THR A 562 0.31 16.47 -10.43
C THR A 562 -0.16 17.22 -9.18
N ALA A 563 0.65 18.16 -8.71
CA ALA A 563 0.28 19.04 -7.60
C ALA A 563 -0.98 19.87 -7.91
N HIS A 564 -1.11 20.38 -9.14
CA HIS A 564 -2.30 21.10 -9.58
C HIS A 564 -3.55 20.21 -9.57
N LEU A 565 -3.46 18.99 -10.05
CA LEU A 565 -4.57 18.01 -10.00
C LEU A 565 -5.00 17.70 -8.56
N ILE A 566 -4.05 17.48 -7.65
CA ILE A 566 -4.36 17.23 -6.22
C ILE A 566 -5.00 18.47 -5.60
N HIS A 567 -4.55 19.68 -5.97
CA HIS A 567 -5.17 20.92 -5.53
C HIS A 567 -6.61 21.05 -6.04
N LEU A 568 -6.87 20.78 -7.33
CA LEU A 568 -8.23 20.78 -7.89
C LEU A 568 -9.13 19.77 -7.18
N ARG A 569 -8.63 18.55 -6.92
CA ARG A 569 -9.37 17.54 -6.16
C ARG A 569 -9.77 18.05 -4.77
N LYS A 570 -8.84 18.63 -4.02
CA LYS A 570 -9.10 19.19 -2.68
C LYS A 570 -10.07 20.37 -2.72
N LYS A 571 -9.98 21.19 -3.75
CA LYS A 571 -10.83 22.38 -3.92
C LYS A 571 -12.27 22.05 -4.27
N HIS A 572 -12.51 20.93 -4.94
CA HIS A 572 -13.84 20.54 -5.45
C HIS A 572 -14.34 19.26 -4.80
N PRO A 573 -15.18 19.37 -3.74
CA PRO A 573 -15.68 18.20 -2.99
C PRO A 573 -16.38 17.15 -3.86
N GLN A 574 -16.98 17.57 -4.99
CA GLN A 574 -17.65 16.66 -5.94
C GLN A 574 -16.69 15.59 -6.51
N LEU A 575 -15.37 15.77 -6.45
CA LEU A 575 -14.38 14.80 -6.91
C LEU A 575 -14.04 13.73 -5.86
N HIS A 576 -14.51 13.91 -4.62
CA HIS A 576 -14.17 12.99 -3.52
C HIS A 576 -15.32 12.79 -2.51
N LEU A 577 -16.53 12.61 -3.04
CA LEU A 577 -17.73 12.44 -2.23
C LEU A 577 -17.67 11.17 -1.36
N PRO A 578 -18.12 11.23 -0.10
CA PRO A 578 -18.23 10.04 0.75
C PRO A 578 -19.49 9.19 0.42
N VAL A 579 -20.26 9.58 -0.59
CA VAL A 579 -21.51 8.95 -1.02
C VAL A 579 -21.48 8.66 -2.51
N TRP A 580 -22.30 7.70 -2.94
CA TRP A 580 -22.41 7.30 -4.32
C TRP A 580 -23.12 8.36 -5.17
N LEU A 581 -22.66 8.53 -6.42
CA LEU A 581 -23.34 9.29 -7.45
C LEU A 581 -24.52 8.47 -7.98
N LEU A 582 -25.73 9.01 -7.91
CA LEU A 582 -26.98 8.29 -8.20
C LEU A 582 -27.75 8.83 -9.42
N GLY A 583 -27.27 9.92 -10.06
CA GLY A 583 -28.04 10.66 -11.06
C GLY A 583 -29.24 11.37 -10.44
N ALA A 584 -29.20 11.69 -9.15
CA ALA A 584 -30.27 12.32 -8.39
C ALA A 584 -30.06 13.84 -8.24
N PRO A 585 -31.14 14.65 -8.09
CA PRO A 585 -31.01 16.06 -7.84
C PRO A 585 -30.30 16.35 -6.52
N THR A 586 -29.33 17.26 -6.56
CA THR A 586 -28.67 17.83 -5.38
C THR A 586 -29.51 18.96 -4.76
N ALA A 587 -29.09 19.50 -3.64
CA ALA A 587 -29.74 20.66 -3.03
C ALA A 587 -29.78 21.90 -3.96
N SER A 588 -28.84 22.00 -4.89
CA SER A 588 -28.81 23.08 -5.91
C SER A 588 -29.80 22.85 -7.06
N GLY A 589 -30.49 21.67 -7.09
CA GLY A 589 -31.39 21.27 -8.16
C GLY A 589 -30.73 20.69 -9.41
N MET A 590 -29.38 20.64 -9.44
CA MET A 590 -28.63 19.92 -10.48
C MET A 590 -28.57 18.43 -10.15
N LEU A 591 -28.43 17.58 -11.17
CA LEU A 591 -28.14 16.16 -10.94
C LEU A 591 -26.69 16.02 -10.43
N ASP A 592 -26.46 15.16 -9.43
CA ASP A 592 -25.14 14.89 -8.88
C ASP A 592 -24.15 14.38 -9.95
N VAL A 593 -24.64 13.65 -10.97
CA VAL A 593 -23.86 13.25 -12.15
C VAL A 593 -24.72 13.23 -13.41
N ARG A 594 -24.17 13.70 -14.52
CA ARG A 594 -24.70 13.54 -15.90
C ARG A 594 -23.57 13.22 -16.86
N TRP A 595 -23.88 12.41 -17.87
CA TRP A 595 -22.95 12.08 -18.93
C TRP A 595 -23.44 12.67 -20.27
N LEU A 596 -22.51 13.25 -21.02
CA LEU A 596 -22.78 13.90 -22.29
C LEU A 596 -21.98 13.24 -23.42
N ASN A 597 -22.59 13.17 -24.60
CA ASN A 597 -21.89 12.83 -25.85
C ASN A 597 -21.16 14.06 -26.44
N SER A 598 -20.47 13.89 -27.57
CA SER A 598 -19.74 14.97 -28.24
C SER A 598 -20.60 16.14 -28.68
N GLN A 599 -21.93 15.95 -28.83
CA GLN A 599 -22.89 16.99 -29.16
C GLN A 599 -23.41 17.74 -27.93
N GLY A 600 -22.85 17.50 -26.74
CA GLY A 600 -23.30 18.12 -25.49
C GLY A 600 -24.67 17.66 -25.00
N GLN A 601 -25.19 16.57 -25.55
CA GLN A 601 -26.48 15.96 -25.20
C GLN A 601 -26.26 14.80 -24.23
N SER A 602 -27.32 14.46 -23.46
CA SER A 602 -27.27 13.30 -22.55
C SER A 602 -26.94 12.02 -23.31
N MET A 603 -25.99 11.27 -22.77
CA MET A 603 -25.53 9.98 -23.28
C MET A 603 -26.70 8.99 -23.32
N GLN A 604 -26.89 8.30 -24.42
CA GLN A 604 -27.91 7.23 -24.58
C GLN A 604 -27.27 5.87 -24.35
N ALA A 605 -28.08 4.86 -23.98
CA ALA A 605 -27.59 3.52 -23.64
C ALA A 605 -26.72 2.88 -24.74
N GLU A 606 -27.11 3.05 -25.99
CA GLU A 606 -26.45 2.50 -27.16
C GLU A 606 -25.09 3.12 -27.41
N GLN A 607 -24.90 4.40 -27.00
CA GLN A 607 -23.67 5.17 -27.24
C GLN A 607 -22.52 4.74 -26.35
N TRP A 608 -22.77 4.05 -25.24
CA TRP A 608 -21.73 3.61 -24.33
C TRP A 608 -20.79 2.56 -24.94
N ASN A 609 -21.32 1.73 -25.83
CA ASN A 609 -20.61 0.60 -26.44
C ASN A 609 -20.40 0.76 -27.96
N GLN A 610 -20.71 1.95 -28.54
CA GLN A 610 -20.52 2.19 -29.97
C GLN A 610 -19.05 2.51 -30.27
N ASP A 611 -18.52 1.93 -31.33
CA ASP A 611 -17.30 2.38 -31.98
C ASP A 611 -17.54 3.70 -32.71
N GLY A 612 -16.52 4.58 -32.72
CA GLY A 612 -16.59 5.87 -33.42
C GLY A 612 -16.06 7.04 -32.60
N ASP A 613 -16.79 8.16 -32.59
CA ASP A 613 -16.41 9.35 -31.83
C ASP A 613 -16.25 9.03 -30.34
N GLY A 614 -14.99 8.93 -29.87
CA GLY A 614 -14.64 8.56 -28.52
C GLY A 614 -14.92 9.64 -27.47
N VAL A 615 -15.25 10.87 -27.91
CA VAL A 615 -15.45 12.02 -27.01
C VAL A 615 -16.71 11.91 -26.19
N PHE A 616 -16.60 12.16 -24.91
CA PHE A 616 -17.71 12.28 -23.98
C PHE A 616 -17.32 13.15 -22.78
N ALA A 617 -18.32 13.51 -21.97
CA ALA A 617 -18.07 14.34 -20.80
C ALA A 617 -18.91 13.92 -19.60
N GLN A 618 -18.39 14.22 -18.42
CA GLN A 618 -19.08 14.11 -17.15
C GLN A 618 -19.38 15.51 -16.60
N ILE A 619 -20.61 15.73 -16.15
CA ILE A 619 -20.96 16.89 -15.31
C ILE A 619 -21.19 16.36 -13.90
N LEU A 620 -20.51 16.95 -12.92
CA LEU A 620 -20.74 16.76 -11.50
C LEU A 620 -21.43 18.01 -10.96
N GLY A 621 -22.67 17.84 -10.48
CA GLY A 621 -23.46 18.95 -9.95
C GLY A 621 -22.98 19.40 -8.57
N ALA A 622 -23.08 20.67 -8.31
CA ALA A 622 -22.81 21.24 -7.00
C ALA A 622 -23.81 20.75 -5.96
N HIS A 623 -23.34 20.42 -4.78
CA HIS A 623 -24.17 19.90 -3.68
C HIS A 623 -24.79 21.02 -2.84
N ASN A 624 -24.19 22.22 -2.84
CA ASN A 624 -24.67 23.41 -2.11
C ASN A 624 -24.42 24.67 -2.93
N ASP A 625 -24.87 25.83 -2.41
CA ASP A 625 -24.80 27.11 -3.13
C ASP A 625 -23.38 27.69 -3.21
N ASP A 626 -22.47 27.28 -2.36
CA ASP A 626 -21.06 27.75 -2.37
C ASP A 626 -20.20 26.97 -3.36
N GLU A 627 -20.67 25.85 -3.90
CA GLU A 627 -19.98 25.02 -4.87
C GLU A 627 -20.32 25.39 -6.30
N GLN A 628 -19.47 24.99 -7.25
CA GLN A 628 -19.64 25.18 -8.68
C GLN A 628 -19.85 23.84 -9.36
N ASP A 629 -20.71 23.78 -10.38
CA ASP A 629 -20.81 22.59 -11.23
C ASP A 629 -19.49 22.38 -11.98
N LEU A 630 -19.09 21.11 -12.13
CA LEU A 630 -17.86 20.71 -12.84
C LEU A 630 -18.25 20.06 -14.15
N LEU A 631 -17.54 20.37 -15.23
CA LEU A 631 -17.62 19.67 -16.50
C LEU A 631 -16.23 19.12 -16.84
N ILE A 632 -16.13 17.80 -16.93
CA ILE A 632 -14.88 17.11 -17.30
C ILE A 632 -15.09 16.47 -18.65
N VAL A 633 -14.26 16.85 -19.64
CA VAL A 633 -14.38 16.40 -21.03
C VAL A 633 -13.20 15.49 -21.36
N PHE A 634 -13.46 14.34 -21.95
CA PHE A 634 -12.46 13.32 -22.31
C PHE A 634 -12.40 13.16 -23.82
N ASN A 635 -11.21 13.28 -24.40
CA ASN A 635 -10.91 12.91 -25.78
C ASN A 635 -9.84 11.81 -25.80
N PRO A 636 -10.22 10.52 -25.88
CA PRO A 636 -9.25 9.41 -25.96
C PRO A 636 -8.66 9.20 -27.35
N ASP A 637 -9.21 9.87 -28.38
CA ASP A 637 -8.80 9.67 -29.76
C ASP A 637 -7.40 10.27 -30.04
N GLY A 638 -6.68 9.69 -30.96
CA GLY A 638 -5.39 10.19 -31.46
C GLY A 638 -5.51 11.41 -32.39
N GLU A 639 -6.71 11.97 -32.52
CA GLU A 639 -7.04 13.08 -33.43
C GLU A 639 -7.75 14.22 -32.71
N ASN A 640 -7.75 15.39 -33.34
CA ASN A 640 -8.57 16.50 -32.92
C ASN A 640 -10.06 16.17 -33.09
N ARG A 641 -10.88 16.40 -32.06
CA ARG A 641 -12.32 16.14 -32.08
C ARG A 641 -13.11 17.37 -31.66
N PRO A 642 -14.30 17.60 -32.27
CA PRO A 642 -15.19 18.65 -31.81
C PRO A 642 -15.96 18.20 -30.56
N PHE A 643 -16.24 19.15 -29.67
CA PHE A 643 -17.17 18.98 -28.54
C PHE A 643 -18.05 20.21 -28.43
N VAL A 644 -19.34 19.99 -28.36
CA VAL A 644 -20.33 21.06 -28.20
C VAL A 644 -20.52 21.32 -26.71
N MET A 645 -20.17 22.52 -26.26
CA MET A 645 -20.31 22.92 -24.86
C MET A 645 -21.78 22.95 -24.43
N PRO A 646 -22.16 22.39 -23.28
CA PRO A 646 -23.50 22.55 -22.74
C PRO A 646 -23.76 24.01 -22.36
N GLU A 647 -25.06 24.38 -22.21
CA GLU A 647 -25.43 25.71 -21.73
C GLU A 647 -24.77 26.01 -20.38
N GLY A 648 -24.27 27.24 -20.21
CA GLY A 648 -23.62 27.71 -19.00
C GLY A 648 -22.42 28.63 -19.28
N ASP A 649 -22.01 29.38 -18.27
CA ASP A 649 -20.79 30.20 -18.32
C ASP A 649 -19.62 29.36 -17.74
N TRP A 650 -18.97 28.60 -18.62
CA TRP A 650 -17.94 27.64 -18.26
C TRP A 650 -16.53 28.26 -18.33
N THR A 651 -15.81 28.25 -17.23
CA THR A 651 -14.41 28.66 -17.15
C THR A 651 -13.51 27.44 -17.07
N MET A 652 -12.55 27.29 -17.99
CA MET A 652 -11.58 26.20 -17.99
C MET A 652 -10.62 26.36 -16.80
N VAL A 653 -10.37 25.29 -16.07
CA VAL A 653 -9.44 25.20 -14.93
C VAL A 653 -8.37 24.11 -15.09
N LEU A 654 -8.53 23.24 -16.09
CA LEU A 654 -7.55 22.21 -16.44
C LEU A 654 -7.49 22.01 -17.96
N ASP A 655 -6.28 21.96 -18.51
CA ASP A 655 -5.98 21.50 -19.88
C ASP A 655 -4.75 20.57 -19.84
N THR A 656 -4.95 19.27 -19.99
CA THR A 656 -3.85 18.29 -19.97
C THR A 656 -2.87 18.39 -21.15
N ASN A 657 -3.14 19.23 -22.14
CA ASN A 657 -2.15 19.52 -23.21
C ASN A 657 -1.09 20.53 -22.77
N GLN A 658 -1.35 21.31 -21.73
CA GLN A 658 -0.35 22.19 -21.12
C GLN A 658 0.52 21.39 -20.16
N ALA A 659 1.79 21.72 -20.09
CA ALA A 659 2.75 21.00 -19.26
C ALA A 659 2.39 21.09 -17.77
N ASP A 660 1.93 22.27 -17.32
CA ASP A 660 1.51 22.57 -15.96
C ASP A 660 -0.01 22.37 -15.71
N GLY A 661 -0.76 21.95 -16.74
CA GLY A 661 -2.22 21.78 -16.68
C GLY A 661 -3.03 23.09 -16.64
N GLN A 662 -2.39 24.25 -16.56
CA GLN A 662 -3.10 25.53 -16.50
C GLN A 662 -3.69 25.91 -17.88
N PRO A 663 -4.88 26.50 -17.94
CA PRO A 663 -5.45 26.97 -19.18
C PRO A 663 -4.55 28.06 -19.82
N TRP A 664 -4.32 27.94 -21.12
CA TRP A 664 -3.55 28.98 -21.85
C TRP A 664 -4.19 30.37 -21.67
N ARG A 665 -3.47 31.30 -21.08
CA ARG A 665 -3.89 32.70 -20.94
C ARG A 665 -3.36 33.47 -22.14
N ALA A 666 -4.26 34.05 -22.94
CA ALA A 666 -3.95 34.77 -24.16
C ALA A 666 -3.17 36.08 -23.95
N ASN A 667 -2.67 36.41 -22.79
CA ASN A 667 -1.85 37.60 -22.49
C ASN A 667 -0.97 37.37 -21.25
N SER A 668 0.14 36.68 -21.43
CA SER A 668 1.30 36.87 -20.56
C SER A 668 2.49 37.24 -21.45
N THR A 669 2.70 38.53 -21.65
CA THR A 669 4.04 39.06 -21.93
C THR A 669 4.93 38.65 -20.76
N GLU A 670 6.07 38.06 -21.07
CA GLU A 670 7.12 37.70 -20.10
C GLU A 670 7.31 38.83 -19.08
N GLY A 671 7.15 38.54 -17.78
CA GLY A 671 7.61 39.42 -16.73
C GLY A 671 6.67 39.80 -15.59
N GLU A 672 5.73 38.93 -15.17
CA GLU A 672 5.11 39.08 -13.84
C GLU A 672 5.02 37.73 -13.12
N VAL A 673 5.87 37.57 -12.14
CA VAL A 673 5.79 36.49 -11.15
C VAL A 673 4.56 36.75 -10.28
N ASP A 674 3.53 35.94 -10.46
CA ASP A 674 2.26 36.07 -9.72
C ASP A 674 2.49 35.93 -8.20
N GLU A 675 2.27 37.01 -7.47
CA GLU A 675 2.31 37.08 -5.99
C GLU A 675 1.33 36.10 -5.33
N THR A 676 0.41 35.49 -6.06
CA THR A 676 -0.61 34.56 -5.58
C THR A 676 0.01 33.24 -5.09
N MET A 677 1.09 32.76 -5.74
CA MET A 677 1.82 31.57 -5.28
C MET A 677 2.57 31.83 -3.96
N THR A 678 3.06 33.04 -3.77
CA THR A 678 3.74 33.45 -2.53
C THR A 678 2.74 33.64 -1.37
N GLN A 679 1.49 34.03 -1.64
CA GLN A 679 0.43 34.11 -0.65
C GLN A 679 -0.12 32.75 -0.25
N ILE A 680 -0.21 31.77 -1.16
CA ILE A 680 -0.64 30.40 -0.85
C ILE A 680 0.37 29.71 0.10
N MET A 681 1.66 30.00 -0.04
CA MET A 681 2.68 29.50 0.90
C MET A 681 2.59 30.16 2.30
N ARG A 682 2.00 31.37 2.41
CA ARG A 682 1.81 32.06 3.69
C ARG A 682 0.47 31.78 4.36
N LEU A 683 -0.54 31.28 3.66
CA LEU A 683 -1.88 30.97 4.18
C LEU A 683 -2.07 29.54 4.69
N GLY A 684 -1.10 28.67 4.52
CA GLY A 684 -1.10 27.31 5.07
C GLY A 684 -1.06 27.23 6.61
N LEU A 685 -1.08 28.35 7.33
CA LEU A 685 -0.92 28.41 8.79
C LEU A 685 -2.20 28.77 9.56
N ALA A 686 -3.35 28.98 8.95
CA ALA A 686 -4.54 29.43 9.67
C ALA A 686 -5.87 28.91 9.12
N ILE A 687 -6.13 27.60 9.16
CA ILE A 687 -7.51 27.09 9.26
C ILE A 687 -7.46 25.78 10.07
N ASN A 688 -7.61 25.91 11.36
CA ASN A 688 -7.99 24.83 12.23
C ASN A 688 -9.19 25.30 13.04
N LYS A 689 -10.38 24.80 12.73
CA LYS A 689 -11.54 24.61 13.64
C LYS A 689 -12.82 24.32 12.82
N SER A 690 -13.16 23.06 12.67
CA SER A 690 -14.47 22.50 13.08
C SER A 690 -14.63 21.06 12.58
N SER A 691 -14.31 20.14 13.47
CA SER A 691 -14.76 18.75 13.36
C SER A 691 -16.26 18.70 13.73
N LYS A 692 -17.08 18.20 12.83
CA LYS A 692 -18.39 17.64 13.21
C LYS A 692 -18.59 16.28 12.58
N LEU A 693 -18.88 15.36 13.46
CA LEU A 693 -19.16 13.93 13.29
C LEU A 693 -20.07 13.60 12.10
N CYS A 694 -19.79 12.46 11.49
CA CYS A 694 -20.68 11.76 10.57
C CYS A 694 -22.05 11.52 11.22
N ALA A 695 -23.12 11.97 10.58
CA ALA A 695 -24.49 11.75 11.00
C ALA A 695 -24.97 10.33 10.60
N PRO A 696 -25.96 9.79 11.31
CA PRO A 696 -26.38 8.39 11.13
C PRO A 696 -27.18 8.16 9.86
N VAL A 697 -27.08 6.93 9.37
CA VAL A 697 -27.75 6.34 8.22
C VAL A 697 -29.27 6.66 8.18
N VAL A 698 -29.71 7.35 7.14
CA VAL A 698 -31.12 7.50 6.80
C VAL A 698 -31.53 6.31 5.92
N LYS A 699 -32.52 5.54 6.37
CA LYS A 699 -33.14 4.46 5.60
C LYS A 699 -33.92 5.05 4.42
N CYS A 700 -33.49 4.75 3.20
CA CYS A 700 -34.26 5.08 2.00
C CYS A 700 -35.29 3.97 1.70
N LYS A 701 -36.54 4.36 1.57
CA LYS A 701 -37.60 3.50 1.05
C LYS A 701 -37.58 3.58 -0.47
N THR A 702 -37.50 2.43 -1.12
CA THR A 702 -37.71 2.30 -2.56
C THR A 702 -39.15 2.70 -2.91
N GLN A 703 -39.31 3.71 -3.76
CA GLN A 703 -40.56 3.95 -4.52
C GLN A 703 -40.23 3.94 -6.01
N ASP A 704 -40.99 3.13 -6.73
CA ASP A 704 -40.97 3.05 -8.18
C ASP A 704 -41.33 4.40 -8.80
N ALA A 705 -40.44 4.97 -9.58
CA ALA A 705 -40.70 6.18 -10.35
C ALA A 705 -40.97 5.83 -11.81
N THR A 706 -42.23 5.97 -12.20
CA THR A 706 -42.67 5.96 -13.60
C THR A 706 -42.19 7.25 -14.30
N SER A 707 -41.76 7.08 -15.55
CA SER A 707 -41.28 8.13 -16.44
C SER A 707 -42.27 9.27 -16.61
N SER A 708 -41.81 10.51 -16.44
CA SER A 708 -42.50 11.69 -16.94
C SER A 708 -41.56 12.47 -17.87
N ASP A 709 -42.01 12.64 -19.12
CA ASP A 709 -41.38 13.45 -20.16
C ASP A 709 -41.26 14.91 -19.72
N VAL A 710 -40.02 15.39 -19.63
CA VAL A 710 -39.70 16.83 -19.50
C VAL A 710 -39.38 17.36 -20.90
N PRO A 711 -40.00 18.47 -21.36
CA PRO A 711 -39.80 18.98 -22.72
C PRO A 711 -38.35 19.50 -22.89
N VAL A 712 -37.68 19.01 -23.93
CA VAL A 712 -36.36 19.46 -24.35
C VAL A 712 -36.49 20.82 -25.05
N ALA A 713 -36.01 21.88 -24.40
CA ALA A 713 -35.87 23.19 -25.03
C ALA A 713 -34.73 23.17 -26.06
N LYS A 714 -34.97 23.75 -27.26
CA LYS A 714 -33.91 23.89 -28.31
C LYS A 714 -32.82 24.85 -27.87
N PRO A 715 -31.53 24.48 -28.03
CA PRO A 715 -30.42 25.31 -27.57
C PRO A 715 -30.25 26.58 -28.42
N LYS A 716 -30.06 27.71 -27.77
CA LYS A 716 -29.57 28.96 -28.37
C LYS A 716 -28.04 28.95 -28.27
N GLY A 717 -27.38 28.84 -29.46
CA GLY A 717 -25.99 29.24 -29.65
C GLY A 717 -24.95 28.55 -28.77
N THR A 718 -24.74 27.25 -28.93
CA THR A 718 -23.64 26.50 -28.28
C THR A 718 -22.37 26.60 -29.13
N ALA A 719 -21.25 27.10 -28.56
CA ALA A 719 -19.97 27.14 -29.24
C ALA A 719 -19.31 25.75 -29.24
N ALA A 720 -18.96 25.25 -30.43
CA ALA A 720 -18.14 24.04 -30.52
C ALA A 720 -16.67 24.38 -30.18
N ARG A 721 -16.03 23.53 -29.37
CA ARG A 721 -14.57 23.58 -29.11
C ARG A 721 -13.90 22.41 -29.81
N THR A 722 -12.69 22.64 -30.30
CA THR A 722 -11.81 21.59 -30.82
C THR A 722 -10.94 21.08 -29.68
N LEU A 723 -11.09 19.79 -29.36
CA LEU A 723 -10.29 19.09 -28.36
C LEU A 723 -9.06 18.49 -29.03
N ARG A 724 -7.89 18.60 -28.40
CA ARG A 724 -6.65 17.98 -28.89
C ARG A 724 -6.64 16.46 -28.64
N PRO A 725 -5.76 15.70 -29.34
CA PRO A 725 -5.63 14.26 -29.14
C PRO A 725 -5.25 13.91 -27.71
N HIS A 726 -5.76 12.77 -27.22
CA HIS A 726 -5.46 12.24 -25.88
C HIS A 726 -5.50 13.34 -24.81
N SER A 727 -6.68 13.86 -24.52
CA SER A 727 -6.79 15.03 -23.63
C SER A 727 -7.97 14.97 -22.69
N VAL A 728 -7.77 15.57 -21.51
CA VAL A 728 -8.81 15.83 -20.51
C VAL A 728 -8.86 17.34 -20.26
N TYR A 729 -10.06 17.87 -20.22
CA TYR A 729 -10.33 19.26 -19.87
C TYR A 729 -11.30 19.33 -18.72
N MET A 730 -11.07 20.24 -17.77
CA MET A 730 -12.02 20.51 -16.70
C MET A 730 -12.44 21.97 -16.71
N PHE A 731 -13.73 22.18 -16.56
CA PHE A 731 -14.34 23.50 -16.48
C PHE A 731 -15.19 23.61 -15.21
N VAL A 732 -15.30 24.82 -14.70
CA VAL A 732 -16.21 25.18 -13.61
C VAL A 732 -17.25 26.17 -14.12
N ALA A 733 -18.50 26.02 -13.68
CA ALA A 733 -19.56 26.94 -14.04
C ALA A 733 -19.51 28.20 -13.20
N ARG A 734 -19.63 29.40 -13.84
CA ARG A 734 -19.94 30.64 -13.10
C ARG A 734 -21.44 30.65 -12.78
N ARG A 735 -21.78 30.64 -11.50
CA ARG A 735 -23.16 30.89 -11.07
C ARG A 735 -23.47 32.38 -11.28
N LYS A 736 -24.60 32.68 -11.93
CA LYS A 736 -25.18 34.02 -11.90
C LYS A 736 -25.72 34.21 -10.49
N GLY A 737 -25.13 35.10 -9.72
CA GLY A 737 -25.61 35.55 -8.43
C GLY A 737 -27.02 36.17 -8.54
#